data_f78d93bfa6e27335fe34ad73ad68f279
#
_entry.id   f78d93bfa6e27335fe34ad73ad68f279
#
_cell.length_a   1.000
_cell.length_b   1.000
_cell.length_c   1.000
_cell.angle_alpha   90.00
_cell.angle_beta   90.00
_cell.angle_gamma   90.00
#
_symmetry.space_group_name_H-M   'P 1'
#
loop_
_entity.id
_entity.type
_entity.pdbx_description
1 polymer ?
#
loop_
_entity_poly.entity_id
_entity_poly.type
_entity_poly.pdbx_seq_one_letter_code
_entity_poly.pdbx_strand_id
1 'polypeptide(L)'
;MGTGRRAFLALLAMLFALQVFALLRAPAAWQPAAIAITLDGPGSVTLTAAQLGAVGAAGTRLVFSRGADGAWRLRADGPALPVLRRGGTEERLGTVDPSTLRSFAIGPRRYTVTPGVRGTLFFTDGAARWHFDGATVFRDGTAQAHCPGAPWPERGVALWNRVAPRALAIARPLLFGGNLHCGNRIGIDGVDGGAARLARQDQGLVLSASAGAVPVQGDDAGLRDDQRSLDGAQSLAVGRSRYELAVARGTLTLAPARRVALHAVPETTLPPGVAWEWRQRSLWRGGAAMWLLAGAAALAVFGAVQGREAVPRRGNILGPLADARRRRGRLPGLARRLRGPAAMLVLAAGCAALVLQRGGEPPSAACSLLLSAAALGMWFVPPGRLPAAAGAALLLVGAGLLCQLNLGLAGMDTGWLRYHGKTAALLAIGSGAVALWRLYPVAMSQRRIEWLLAGAAGAALLLLAAQVLWGDETGVFDMQPVEAAKLVLTLLTAHCLALRMGWRAGHRALPGHGARWLRLIAPALLFLALLGCALVQVDDYSPLILLLLWAGAMAFAYALAARRWLAAGLLGCVALAGIAGVTALRSGDPAHLPATFYGDRFQVWLEPERHPHTGQQVRDGAAAIAAGGWLGADGWLGLASLGNPGGAVMALPAVQDDFAPSFLLHRHGLLAALLLWCAQAAVVAGLAHAAARHCRTAAAAGGFRQAWLARLQAFALCGGAAFVAGHLLLSWGTNLAILPVMGQPMSFLSAGGSHLLFFLLPLLGIHAGSSQE
;
A
#
# COMPACT_ATOMS: atom_id res chain seq x y z
N MET A 1 29.36 8.13 -25.08
CA MET A 1 27.97 7.95 -24.63
C MET A 1 27.02 8.39 -25.74
N GLY A 2 25.98 7.60 -26.08
CA GLY A 2 24.96 8.05 -27.02
C GLY A 2 24.20 9.27 -26.45
N THR A 3 23.77 10.17 -27.33
CA THR A 3 23.03 11.38 -26.97
C THR A 3 21.84 11.11 -26.04
N GLY A 4 21.08 10.04 -26.28
CA GLY A 4 19.94 9.65 -25.46
C GLY A 4 20.29 9.27 -24.01
N ARG A 5 21.46 8.66 -23.75
CA ARG A 5 21.87 8.36 -22.36
C ARG A 5 22.26 9.62 -21.60
N ARG A 6 22.88 10.60 -22.28
CA ARG A 6 23.22 11.89 -21.65
C ARG A 6 21.97 12.66 -21.30
N ALA A 7 21.01 12.76 -22.20
CA ALA A 7 19.72 13.41 -21.96
C ALA A 7 18.98 12.73 -20.78
N PHE A 8 18.96 11.42 -20.74
CA PHE A 8 18.34 10.67 -19.65
C PHE A 8 18.99 10.95 -18.28
N LEU A 9 20.32 10.91 -18.20
CA LEU A 9 21.05 11.22 -16.97
C LEU A 9 20.87 12.68 -16.55
N ALA A 10 20.78 13.61 -17.51
CA ALA A 10 20.50 15.01 -17.23
C ALA A 10 19.10 15.21 -16.65
N LEU A 11 18.06 14.54 -17.19
CA LEU A 11 16.71 14.58 -16.65
C LEU A 11 16.65 14.00 -15.24
N LEU A 12 17.33 12.86 -15.00
CA LEU A 12 17.38 12.28 -13.66
C LEU A 12 18.09 13.18 -12.67
N ALA A 13 19.22 13.78 -13.07
CA ALA A 13 19.96 14.75 -12.25
C ALA A 13 19.11 16.00 -11.96
N MET A 14 18.33 16.46 -12.93
CA MET A 14 17.37 17.57 -12.73
C MET A 14 16.31 17.21 -11.69
N LEU A 15 15.72 16.00 -11.75
CA LEU A 15 14.75 15.57 -10.75
C LEU A 15 15.36 15.53 -9.33
N PHE A 16 16.62 15.12 -9.19
CA PHE A 16 17.32 15.18 -7.90
C PHE A 16 17.64 16.61 -7.47
N ALA A 17 18.04 17.47 -8.38
CA ALA A 17 18.27 18.89 -8.08
C ALA A 17 16.98 19.57 -7.58
N LEU A 18 15.84 19.27 -8.18
CA LEU A 18 14.53 19.75 -7.72
C LEU A 18 14.19 19.25 -6.31
N GLN A 19 14.53 17.99 -5.98
CA GLN A 19 14.32 17.46 -4.62
C GLN A 19 15.24 18.15 -3.59
N VAL A 20 16.51 18.37 -3.94
CA VAL A 20 17.43 19.14 -3.08
C VAL A 20 16.90 20.57 -2.89
N PHE A 21 16.46 21.22 -3.96
CA PHE A 21 15.89 22.55 -3.90
C PHE A 21 14.63 22.61 -3.02
N ALA A 22 13.75 21.60 -3.10
CA ALA A 22 12.59 21.47 -2.22
C ALA A 22 12.99 21.39 -0.74
N LEU A 23 14.01 20.58 -0.42
CA LEU A 23 14.52 20.48 0.96
C LEU A 23 15.11 21.78 1.49
N LEU A 24 15.81 22.56 0.62
CA LEU A 24 16.41 23.84 1.00
C LEU A 24 15.35 24.92 1.23
N ARG A 25 14.24 24.88 0.49
CA ARG A 25 13.12 25.85 0.62
C ARG A 25 12.10 25.49 1.69
N ALA A 26 12.17 24.25 2.22
CA ALA A 26 11.18 23.78 3.18
C ALA A 26 11.15 24.69 4.43
N PRO A 27 9.97 25.16 4.85
CA PRO A 27 9.85 26.02 6.03
C PRO A 27 10.19 25.26 7.30
N ALA A 28 10.62 25.99 8.32
CA ALA A 28 10.75 25.44 9.65
C ALA A 28 9.38 24.91 10.12
N ALA A 29 9.37 23.74 10.71
CA ALA A 29 8.18 23.16 11.30
C ALA A 29 8.52 22.61 12.69
N TRP A 30 7.61 22.79 13.62
CA TRP A 30 7.75 22.43 15.02
C TRP A 30 6.81 21.31 15.37
N GLN A 31 7.22 20.44 16.27
CA GLN A 31 6.41 19.37 16.81
C GLN A 31 6.62 19.28 18.33
N PRO A 32 5.64 18.86 19.12
CA PRO A 32 5.86 18.60 20.53
C PRO A 32 6.90 17.47 20.67
N ALA A 33 7.88 17.66 21.54
CA ALA A 33 8.81 16.63 21.95
C ALA A 33 8.31 15.89 23.18
N ALA A 34 7.70 16.62 24.12
CA ALA A 34 7.00 16.10 25.29
C ALA A 34 5.87 17.05 25.67
N ILE A 35 4.81 16.47 26.25
CA ILE A 35 3.68 17.20 26.82
C ILE A 35 3.63 16.81 28.30
N ALA A 36 3.91 17.73 29.18
CA ALA A 36 3.88 17.53 30.63
C ALA A 36 2.58 18.05 31.21
N ILE A 37 1.85 17.22 31.95
CA ILE A 37 0.63 17.57 32.70
C ILE A 37 0.97 17.49 34.19
N THR A 38 1.00 18.60 34.87
CA THR A 38 1.32 18.69 36.32
C THR A 38 0.07 19.04 37.11
N LEU A 39 -0.28 18.22 38.11
CA LEU A 39 -1.36 18.46 39.05
C LEU A 39 -0.78 18.30 40.46
N ASP A 40 -0.77 19.39 41.23
CA ASP A 40 -0.20 19.41 42.60
C ASP A 40 -1.07 18.69 43.61
N GLY A 41 -2.30 18.32 43.24
CA GLY A 41 -3.27 17.59 44.09
C GLY A 41 -4.33 16.89 43.25
N PRO A 42 -5.40 16.38 43.89
CA PRO A 42 -6.56 15.85 43.19
C PRO A 42 -7.15 16.93 42.27
N GLY A 43 -7.35 16.58 41.01
CA GLY A 43 -7.85 17.51 40.02
C GLY A 43 -7.95 16.91 38.62
N SER A 44 -8.40 17.68 37.65
CA SER A 44 -8.51 17.24 36.26
C SER A 44 -8.14 18.33 35.28
N VAL A 45 -7.57 17.92 34.17
CA VAL A 45 -7.25 18.77 33.01
C VAL A 45 -7.87 18.16 31.76
N THR A 46 -8.56 19.01 31.00
CA THR A 46 -9.14 18.59 29.70
C THR A 46 -8.28 19.11 28.57
N LEU A 47 -7.84 18.22 27.71
CA LEU A 47 -7.10 18.51 26.49
C LEU A 47 -7.89 18.09 25.26
N THR A 48 -7.96 18.95 24.27
CA THR A 48 -8.50 18.60 22.96
C THR A 48 -7.46 17.80 22.16
N ALA A 49 -7.92 16.99 21.22
CA ALA A 49 -7.02 16.28 20.31
C ALA A 49 -6.07 17.25 19.57
N ALA A 50 -6.54 18.45 19.23
CA ALA A 50 -5.71 19.49 18.61
C ALA A 50 -4.59 19.96 19.55
N GLN A 51 -4.90 20.21 20.83
CA GLN A 51 -3.90 20.56 21.84
C GLN A 51 -2.89 19.46 22.11
N LEU A 52 -3.20 18.20 21.87
CA LEU A 52 -2.24 17.09 21.89
C LEU A 52 -1.43 16.97 20.60
N GLY A 53 -1.82 17.69 19.56
CA GLY A 53 -1.30 17.44 18.20
C GLY A 53 -1.73 16.08 17.66
N ALA A 54 -2.87 15.55 18.11
CA ALA A 54 -3.36 14.25 17.67
C ALA A 54 -4.04 14.36 16.31
N VAL A 55 -3.62 13.51 15.38
CA VAL A 55 -4.08 13.47 14.00
C VAL A 55 -5.24 12.48 13.85
N GLY A 56 -6.30 12.89 13.14
CA GLY A 56 -7.46 12.02 12.87
C GLY A 56 -8.36 11.80 14.10
N ALA A 57 -8.34 12.72 15.05
CA ALA A 57 -9.14 12.69 16.25
C ALA A 57 -9.93 14.00 16.49
N ALA A 58 -10.30 14.69 15.40
CA ALA A 58 -11.04 15.95 15.50
C ALA A 58 -12.32 15.78 16.34
N GLY A 59 -12.61 16.76 17.21
CA GLY A 59 -13.76 16.74 18.12
C GLY A 59 -13.59 15.85 19.36
N THR A 60 -12.46 15.12 19.50
CA THR A 60 -12.17 14.31 20.71
C THR A 60 -11.55 15.18 21.79
N ARG A 61 -12.02 15.02 23.02
CA ARG A 61 -11.51 15.62 24.25
C ARG A 61 -11.03 14.52 25.18
N LEU A 62 -9.92 14.75 25.84
CA LEU A 62 -9.31 13.82 26.79
C LEU A 62 -9.25 14.50 28.14
N VAL A 63 -9.85 13.88 29.16
CA VAL A 63 -9.82 14.35 30.52
C VAL A 63 -8.84 13.51 31.30
N PHE A 64 -7.71 14.11 31.66
CA PHE A 64 -6.72 13.52 32.55
C PHE A 64 -7.04 13.95 33.98
N SER A 65 -7.25 13.01 34.89
CA SER A 65 -7.55 13.28 36.27
C SER A 65 -6.56 12.57 37.19
N ARG A 66 -6.23 13.24 38.32
CA ARG A 66 -5.44 12.66 39.39
C ARG A 66 -6.34 12.51 40.60
N GLY A 67 -6.46 11.30 41.12
CA GLY A 67 -7.27 11.01 42.29
C GLY A 67 -6.59 11.42 43.61
N ALA A 68 -7.31 11.37 44.72
CA ALA A 68 -6.76 11.55 46.07
C ALA A 68 -5.75 10.44 46.44
N ASP A 69 -5.87 9.29 45.78
CA ASP A 69 -4.93 8.15 45.82
C ASP A 69 -3.64 8.38 45.05
N GLY A 70 -3.52 9.53 44.35
CA GLY A 70 -2.40 9.86 43.50
C GLY A 70 -2.41 9.17 42.13
N ALA A 71 -3.37 8.27 41.88
CA ALA A 71 -3.46 7.53 40.62
C ALA A 71 -3.97 8.43 39.48
N TRP A 72 -3.35 8.28 38.30
CA TRP A 72 -3.79 8.98 37.08
C TRP A 72 -4.88 8.18 36.38
N ARG A 73 -5.93 8.87 35.94
CA ARG A 73 -7.05 8.30 35.20
C ARG A 73 -7.30 9.10 33.92
N LEU A 74 -7.76 8.39 32.88
CA LEU A 74 -8.12 8.96 31.59
C LEU A 74 -9.59 8.67 31.29
N ARG A 75 -10.33 9.73 30.91
CA ARG A 75 -11.64 9.65 30.27
C ARG A 75 -11.56 10.32 28.89
N ALA A 76 -12.33 9.86 27.94
CA ALA A 76 -12.39 10.44 26.62
C ALA A 76 -13.82 10.69 26.18
N ASP A 77 -14.06 11.90 25.65
CA ASP A 77 -15.31 12.30 25.04
C ASP A 77 -15.06 12.60 23.55
N GLY A 78 -15.87 12.03 22.65
CA GLY A 78 -15.79 12.32 21.22
C GLY A 78 -15.75 11.09 20.33
N PRO A 79 -15.58 11.28 19.00
CA PRO A 79 -15.69 10.20 18.03
C PRO A 79 -14.50 9.25 18.00
N ALA A 80 -13.28 9.71 18.29
CA ALA A 80 -12.08 8.89 18.31
C ALA A 80 -11.80 8.36 19.73
N LEU A 81 -12.13 7.09 19.97
CA LEU A 81 -11.87 6.44 21.26
C LEU A 81 -10.38 6.12 21.38
N PRO A 82 -9.71 6.58 22.46
CA PRO A 82 -8.31 6.29 22.69
C PRO A 82 -8.06 4.81 23.00
N VAL A 83 -6.84 4.37 22.72
CA VAL A 83 -6.36 3.02 23.01
C VAL A 83 -5.15 3.12 23.94
N LEU A 84 -5.25 2.48 25.09
CA LEU A 84 -4.15 2.29 26.04
C LEU A 84 -3.46 0.96 25.76
N ARG A 85 -2.13 0.95 25.81
CA ARG A 85 -1.33 -0.27 25.71
C ARG A 85 -0.64 -0.55 27.05
N ARG A 86 -0.87 -1.75 27.57
CA ARG A 86 -0.34 -2.21 28.86
C ARG A 86 0.17 -3.65 28.70
N GLY A 87 1.47 -3.85 28.93
CA GLY A 87 2.05 -5.20 28.92
C GLY A 87 1.84 -6.01 27.62
N GLY A 88 1.65 -5.34 26.48
CA GLY A 88 1.38 -6.01 25.19
C GLY A 88 -0.11 -6.16 24.84
N THR A 89 -1.03 -5.87 25.79
CA THR A 89 -2.48 -5.82 25.56
C THR A 89 -2.92 -4.41 25.19
N GLU A 90 -3.91 -4.30 24.32
CA GLU A 90 -4.53 -3.03 23.90
C GLU A 90 -5.93 -2.92 24.52
N GLU A 91 -6.14 -1.89 25.32
CA GLU A 91 -7.41 -1.55 25.94
C GLU A 91 -7.99 -0.31 25.26
N ARG A 92 -9.11 -0.43 24.56
CA ARG A 92 -9.80 0.72 23.96
C ARG A 92 -10.78 1.30 24.97
N LEU A 93 -10.71 2.61 25.22
CA LEU A 93 -11.69 3.30 26.05
C LEU A 93 -13.10 3.23 25.42
N GLY A 94 -14.12 3.17 26.25
CA GLY A 94 -15.50 3.03 25.78
C GLY A 94 -15.83 1.67 25.16
N THR A 95 -14.96 0.68 25.35
CA THR A 95 -15.18 -0.72 24.95
C THR A 95 -14.93 -1.64 26.15
N VAL A 96 -15.62 -2.76 26.16
CA VAL A 96 -15.47 -3.77 27.22
C VAL A 96 -15.47 -5.16 26.60
N ASP A 97 -14.73 -6.08 27.20
CA ASP A 97 -14.90 -7.50 26.93
C ASP A 97 -16.19 -7.97 27.61
N PRO A 98 -17.25 -8.30 26.85
CA PRO A 98 -18.53 -8.67 27.45
C PRO A 98 -18.46 -9.96 28.24
N SER A 99 -17.44 -10.79 28.06
CA SER A 99 -17.24 -12.01 28.85
C SER A 99 -16.85 -11.74 30.30
N THR A 100 -16.39 -10.53 30.59
CA THR A 100 -16.05 -10.07 31.96
C THR A 100 -17.26 -9.47 32.70
N LEU A 101 -18.35 -9.22 31.98
CA LEU A 101 -19.56 -8.62 32.55
C LEU A 101 -20.55 -9.68 33.02
N ARG A 102 -21.30 -9.37 34.04
CA ARG A 102 -22.48 -10.13 34.47
C ARG A 102 -23.70 -9.80 33.62
N SER A 103 -23.83 -8.53 33.26
CA SER A 103 -24.91 -8.05 32.41
C SER A 103 -24.47 -6.83 31.59
N PHE A 104 -25.14 -6.58 30.48
CA PHE A 104 -25.05 -5.31 29.75
C PHE A 104 -26.43 -4.87 29.31
N ALA A 105 -26.63 -3.56 29.19
CA ALA A 105 -27.88 -2.95 28.76
C ALA A 105 -27.64 -2.04 27.54
N ILE A 106 -28.58 -2.04 26.61
CA ILE A 106 -28.60 -1.20 25.43
C ILE A 106 -29.96 -0.54 25.33
N GLY A 107 -30.03 0.73 25.67
CA GLY A 107 -31.31 1.42 25.85
C GLY A 107 -32.19 0.72 26.89
N PRO A 108 -33.47 0.36 26.56
CA PRO A 108 -34.38 -0.26 27.50
C PRO A 108 -34.15 -1.77 27.72
N ARG A 109 -33.30 -2.42 26.92
CA ARG A 109 -33.04 -3.87 26.96
C ARG A 109 -31.80 -4.19 27.79
N ARG A 110 -31.96 -5.10 28.77
CA ARG A 110 -30.86 -5.66 29.55
C ARG A 110 -30.62 -7.12 29.14
N TYR A 111 -29.36 -7.47 29.01
CA TYR A 111 -28.88 -8.80 28.66
C TYR A 111 -28.03 -9.35 29.80
N THR A 112 -28.35 -10.55 30.29
CA THR A 112 -27.54 -11.26 31.28
C THR A 112 -26.54 -12.15 30.56
N VAL A 113 -25.27 -12.07 30.92
CA VAL A 113 -24.17 -12.83 30.30
C VAL A 113 -24.00 -14.14 31.05
N THR A 114 -23.82 -15.22 30.30
CA THR A 114 -23.47 -16.53 30.83
C THR A 114 -22.05 -16.90 30.42
N PRO A 115 -21.21 -17.40 31.33
CA PRO A 115 -19.84 -17.78 31.01
C PRO A 115 -19.80 -18.77 29.85
N GLY A 116 -18.92 -18.52 28.88
CA GLY A 116 -18.75 -19.33 27.66
C GLY A 116 -17.30 -19.68 27.37
N VAL A 117 -17.08 -20.38 26.28
CA VAL A 117 -15.73 -20.69 25.77
C VAL A 117 -15.12 -19.40 25.17
N ARG A 118 -13.81 -19.23 25.30
CA ARG A 118 -13.06 -18.07 24.80
C ARG A 118 -13.40 -17.77 23.34
N GLY A 119 -13.76 -16.51 23.06
CA GLY A 119 -14.17 -16.05 21.72
C GLY A 119 -15.65 -16.31 21.38
N THR A 120 -16.45 -16.77 22.33
CA THR A 120 -17.91 -16.92 22.21
C THR A 120 -18.61 -16.24 23.37
N LEU A 121 -19.77 -15.62 23.10
CA LEU A 121 -20.59 -14.98 24.12
C LEU A 121 -21.98 -15.62 24.15
N PHE A 122 -22.39 -16.06 25.34
CA PHE A 122 -23.76 -16.50 25.61
C PHE A 122 -24.44 -15.43 26.46
N PHE A 123 -25.64 -15.01 26.07
CA PHE A 123 -26.41 -14.00 26.78
C PHE A 123 -27.90 -14.21 26.56
N THR A 124 -28.70 -13.66 27.48
CA THR A 124 -30.17 -13.76 27.41
C THR A 124 -30.81 -12.44 27.78
N ASP A 125 -31.91 -12.09 27.14
CA ASP A 125 -32.80 -10.97 27.49
C ASP A 125 -34.04 -11.42 28.25
N GLY A 126 -34.07 -12.68 28.73
CA GLY A 126 -35.19 -13.28 29.40
C GLY A 126 -36.24 -13.88 28.47
N ALA A 127 -36.34 -13.40 27.23
CA ALA A 127 -37.27 -13.90 26.21
C ALA A 127 -36.61 -14.91 25.24
N ALA A 128 -35.30 -14.75 24.99
CA ALA A 128 -34.53 -15.61 24.10
C ALA A 128 -33.11 -15.84 24.62
N ARG A 129 -32.51 -16.95 24.24
CA ARG A 129 -31.10 -17.26 24.51
C ARG A 129 -30.29 -16.99 23.24
N TRP A 130 -29.28 -16.13 23.37
CA TRP A 130 -28.43 -15.71 22.32
C TRP A 130 -27.04 -16.30 22.47
N HIS A 131 -26.45 -16.71 21.38
CA HIS A 131 -25.06 -17.15 21.29
C HIS A 131 -24.39 -16.46 20.10
N PHE A 132 -23.24 -15.89 20.30
CA PHE A 132 -22.45 -15.25 19.26
C PHE A 132 -21.01 -15.74 19.28
N ASP A 133 -20.50 -16.21 18.12
CA ASP A 133 -19.17 -16.81 17.97
C ASP A 133 -18.15 -15.88 17.27
N GLY A 134 -18.52 -14.61 17.08
CA GLY A 134 -17.72 -13.62 16.35
C GLY A 134 -18.01 -13.55 14.85
N ALA A 135 -18.82 -14.47 14.33
CA ALA A 135 -19.15 -14.55 12.90
C ALA A 135 -20.66 -14.72 12.65
N THR A 136 -21.35 -15.46 13.53
CA THR A 136 -22.77 -15.81 13.40
C THR A 136 -23.47 -15.68 14.73
N VAL A 137 -24.68 -15.11 14.73
CA VAL A 137 -25.55 -15.09 15.90
C VAL A 137 -26.58 -16.23 15.83
N PHE A 138 -26.74 -16.88 16.95
CA PHE A 138 -27.70 -17.96 17.14
C PHE A 138 -28.75 -17.51 18.16
N ARG A 139 -30.01 -17.78 17.86
CA ARG A 139 -31.14 -17.58 18.76
C ARG A 139 -31.71 -18.95 19.12
N ASP A 140 -31.80 -19.26 20.40
CA ASP A 140 -32.33 -20.53 20.93
C ASP A 140 -31.67 -21.77 20.26
N GLY A 141 -30.35 -21.68 20.01
CA GLY A 141 -29.56 -22.75 19.38
C GLY A 141 -29.61 -22.82 17.84
N THR A 142 -30.45 -22.00 17.19
CA THR A 142 -30.54 -21.95 15.72
C THR A 142 -29.92 -20.67 15.19
N ALA A 143 -29.17 -20.77 14.06
CA ALA A 143 -28.64 -19.58 13.40
C ALA A 143 -29.77 -18.69 12.91
N GLN A 144 -29.68 -17.38 13.16
CA GLN A 144 -30.71 -16.44 12.76
C GLN A 144 -30.91 -16.42 11.25
N ALA A 145 -32.16 -16.30 10.81
CA ALA A 145 -32.49 -16.16 9.39
C ALA A 145 -31.92 -14.86 8.81
N HIS A 146 -31.62 -14.85 7.52
CA HIS A 146 -31.14 -13.66 6.83
C HIS A 146 -32.15 -12.53 6.88
N CYS A 147 -31.68 -11.28 6.89
CA CYS A 147 -32.56 -10.14 6.79
C CYS A 147 -33.31 -10.15 5.45
N PRO A 148 -34.58 -9.70 5.43
CA PRO A 148 -35.29 -9.50 4.17
C PRO A 148 -34.47 -8.59 3.26
N GLY A 149 -34.29 -9.01 2.00
CA GLY A 149 -33.51 -8.25 1.03
C GLY A 149 -31.98 -8.38 1.18
N ALA A 150 -31.47 -9.24 2.07
CA ALA A 150 -30.03 -9.46 2.21
C ALA A 150 -29.40 -9.83 0.86
N PRO A 151 -28.35 -9.12 0.43
CA PRO A 151 -27.70 -9.35 -0.85
C PRO A 151 -27.03 -10.72 -0.90
N TRP A 152 -26.82 -11.24 -2.11
CA TRP A 152 -26.29 -12.58 -2.35
C TRP A 152 -24.90 -12.82 -1.67
N PRO A 153 -23.96 -11.85 -1.64
CA PRO A 153 -22.69 -12.03 -0.91
C PRO A 153 -22.87 -12.26 0.59
N GLU A 154 -23.78 -11.57 1.24
CA GLU A 154 -24.08 -11.83 2.66
C GLU A 154 -24.59 -13.23 2.90
N ARG A 155 -25.44 -13.74 2.00
CA ARG A 155 -25.92 -15.12 2.05
C ARG A 155 -24.78 -16.11 1.83
N GLY A 156 -23.87 -15.81 0.88
CA GLY A 156 -22.68 -16.60 0.60
C GLY A 156 -21.71 -16.67 1.81
N VAL A 157 -21.45 -15.53 2.43
CA VAL A 157 -20.62 -15.46 3.65
C VAL A 157 -21.27 -16.23 4.81
N ALA A 158 -22.58 -16.11 4.98
CA ALA A 158 -23.27 -16.85 6.04
C ALA A 158 -23.29 -18.35 5.78
N LEU A 159 -23.41 -18.77 4.52
CA LEU A 159 -23.27 -20.19 4.15
C LEU A 159 -21.85 -20.69 4.39
N TRP A 160 -20.84 -19.89 4.02
CA TRP A 160 -19.44 -20.20 4.29
C TRP A 160 -19.18 -20.37 5.80
N ASN A 161 -19.64 -19.44 6.62
CA ASN A 161 -19.47 -19.47 8.07
C ASN A 161 -20.15 -20.67 8.74
N ARG A 162 -21.16 -21.27 8.10
CA ARG A 162 -21.79 -22.53 8.59
C ARG A 162 -20.94 -23.76 8.33
N VAL A 163 -20.12 -23.75 7.28
CA VAL A 163 -19.37 -24.94 6.81
C VAL A 163 -17.88 -24.83 7.18
N ALA A 164 -17.34 -23.61 7.22
CA ALA A 164 -15.92 -23.35 7.47
C ALA A 164 -15.54 -23.63 8.93
N PRO A 165 -14.32 -24.16 9.17
CA PRO A 165 -13.75 -24.21 10.51
C PRO A 165 -13.71 -22.78 11.13
N ARG A 166 -13.84 -22.68 12.45
CA ARG A 166 -13.83 -21.37 13.17
C ARG A 166 -12.64 -20.47 12.82
N ALA A 167 -11.48 -21.05 12.55
CA ALA A 167 -10.28 -20.33 12.15
C ALA A 167 -10.40 -19.66 10.77
N LEU A 168 -11.30 -20.15 9.93
CA LEU A 168 -11.56 -19.64 8.57
C LEU A 168 -12.92 -18.95 8.46
N ALA A 169 -13.67 -18.81 9.55
CA ALA A 169 -14.93 -18.09 9.57
C ALA A 169 -14.68 -16.61 9.42
N ILE A 170 -15.43 -15.96 8.51
CA ILE A 170 -15.36 -14.53 8.25
C ILE A 170 -16.02 -13.81 9.41
N ALA A 171 -15.25 -12.98 10.13
CA ALA A 171 -15.75 -12.22 11.27
C ALA A 171 -16.81 -11.20 10.79
N ARG A 172 -18.00 -11.27 11.43
CA ARG A 172 -19.10 -10.33 11.18
C ARG A 172 -19.56 -9.76 12.50
N PRO A 173 -19.63 -8.43 12.66
CA PRO A 173 -20.10 -7.87 13.90
C PRO A 173 -21.58 -8.20 14.13
N LEU A 174 -21.94 -8.38 15.39
CA LEU A 174 -23.32 -8.38 15.83
C LEU A 174 -23.72 -6.93 16.15
N LEU A 175 -24.79 -6.45 15.53
CA LEU A 175 -25.32 -5.10 15.70
C LEU A 175 -26.58 -5.16 16.56
N PHE A 176 -26.70 -4.20 17.47
CA PHE A 176 -27.88 -4.02 18.31
C PHE A 176 -28.64 -2.78 17.87
N GLY A 177 -29.97 -2.89 17.83
CA GLY A 177 -30.90 -1.81 17.47
C GLY A 177 -31.63 -2.07 16.16
N GLY A 178 -32.63 -1.22 15.86
CA GLY A 178 -33.58 -1.40 14.78
C GLY A 178 -34.69 -2.37 15.15
N ASN A 179 -35.68 -2.54 14.27
CA ASN A 179 -36.94 -3.24 14.55
C ASN A 179 -36.91 -4.73 14.15
N LEU A 180 -35.81 -5.25 13.63
CA LEU A 180 -35.75 -6.61 13.09
C LEU A 180 -34.64 -7.45 13.75
N HIS A 181 -35.04 -8.67 14.12
CA HIS A 181 -34.09 -9.73 14.48
C HIS A 181 -33.76 -10.55 13.23
N CYS A 182 -32.62 -10.32 12.61
CA CYS A 182 -32.23 -11.05 11.40
C CYS A 182 -30.73 -10.95 11.13
N GLY A 183 -30.15 -11.95 10.48
CA GLY A 183 -28.72 -12.01 10.19
C GLY A 183 -27.89 -11.85 11.46
N ASN A 184 -26.96 -10.91 11.49
CA ASN A 184 -26.19 -10.55 12.68
C ASN A 184 -26.74 -9.25 13.33
N ARG A 185 -28.04 -9.13 13.47
CA ARG A 185 -28.69 -7.99 14.10
C ARG A 185 -29.71 -8.45 15.16
N ILE A 186 -29.65 -7.84 16.32
CA ILE A 186 -30.66 -7.98 17.36
C ILE A 186 -31.43 -6.67 17.43
N GLY A 187 -32.70 -6.69 16.99
CA GLY A 187 -33.58 -5.52 17.01
C GLY A 187 -33.90 -5.11 18.44
N ILE A 188 -33.99 -3.80 18.68
CA ILE A 188 -34.43 -3.20 19.92
C ILE A 188 -35.35 -2.03 19.53
N ASP A 189 -36.63 -2.15 19.85
CA ASP A 189 -37.61 -1.14 19.49
C ASP A 189 -37.27 0.23 20.12
N GLY A 190 -37.36 1.28 19.32
CA GLY A 190 -37.02 2.64 19.73
C GLY A 190 -35.51 2.93 19.83
N VAL A 191 -34.66 2.02 19.39
CA VAL A 191 -33.20 2.18 19.34
C VAL A 191 -32.70 2.12 17.93
N ASP A 192 -31.88 3.09 17.53
CA ASP A 192 -31.31 3.16 16.18
C ASP A 192 -30.47 1.91 15.86
N GLY A 193 -30.54 1.46 14.59
CA GLY A 193 -29.77 0.31 14.14
C GLY A 193 -28.25 0.53 14.28
N GLY A 194 -27.59 -0.30 15.08
CA GLY A 194 -26.16 -0.18 15.34
C GLY A 194 -25.77 0.70 16.52
N ALA A 195 -26.69 0.97 17.44
CA ALA A 195 -26.43 1.69 18.70
C ALA A 195 -25.31 1.07 19.54
N ALA A 196 -25.18 -0.25 19.49
CA ALA A 196 -24.04 -0.97 20.01
C ALA A 196 -23.57 -2.04 19.01
N ARG A 197 -22.30 -2.36 19.08
CA ARG A 197 -21.64 -3.32 18.22
C ARG A 197 -20.81 -4.29 19.05
N LEU A 198 -21.02 -5.57 18.82
CA LEU A 198 -20.19 -6.64 19.37
C LEU A 198 -19.38 -7.24 18.23
N ALA A 199 -18.08 -7.10 18.29
CA ALA A 199 -17.18 -7.54 17.21
C ALA A 199 -16.05 -8.41 17.75
N ARG A 200 -15.55 -9.32 16.93
CA ARG A 200 -14.33 -10.07 17.22
C ARG A 200 -13.12 -9.16 17.04
N GLN A 201 -12.29 -9.09 18.07
CA GLN A 201 -11.00 -8.39 18.01
C GLN A 201 -9.93 -9.34 18.56
N ASP A 202 -8.93 -9.64 17.77
CA ASP A 202 -7.91 -10.65 18.07
C ASP A 202 -8.53 -12.01 18.44
N GLN A 203 -8.35 -12.47 19.67
CA GLN A 203 -8.90 -13.74 20.17
C GLN A 203 -10.12 -13.57 21.09
N GLY A 204 -10.62 -12.34 21.26
CA GLY A 204 -11.75 -12.00 22.15
C GLY A 204 -12.91 -11.33 21.42
N LEU A 205 -13.97 -11.07 22.15
CA LEU A 205 -15.11 -10.27 21.70
C LEU A 205 -15.07 -8.92 22.41
N VAL A 206 -15.43 -7.86 21.70
CA VAL A 206 -15.44 -6.49 22.24
C VAL A 206 -16.80 -5.86 21.98
N LEU A 207 -17.46 -5.44 23.05
CA LEU A 207 -18.67 -4.64 23.01
C LEU A 207 -18.29 -3.16 22.97
N SER A 208 -18.81 -2.42 22.00
CA SER A 208 -18.59 -0.98 21.82
C SER A 208 -19.92 -0.25 21.64
N ALA A 209 -20.01 0.96 22.18
CA ALA A 209 -21.12 1.86 21.97
C ALA A 209 -20.87 2.73 20.74
N SER A 210 -21.86 2.89 19.85
CA SER A 210 -21.83 3.85 18.76
C SER A 210 -22.00 5.29 19.27
N ALA A 211 -21.58 6.28 18.49
CA ALA A 211 -21.81 7.69 18.77
C ALA A 211 -23.30 8.02 18.59
N GLY A 212 -24.12 7.82 19.59
CA GLY A 212 -25.57 8.06 19.56
C GLY A 212 -26.14 8.37 20.95
N ALA A 213 -27.41 8.77 20.97
CA ALA A 213 -28.10 9.17 22.19
C ALA A 213 -28.47 8.00 23.14
N VAL A 214 -28.29 6.76 22.68
CA VAL A 214 -28.71 5.57 23.44
C VAL A 214 -27.59 5.14 24.39
N PRO A 215 -27.88 5.06 25.72
CA PRO A 215 -26.91 4.60 26.70
C PRO A 215 -26.63 3.11 26.51
N VAL A 216 -25.33 2.76 26.47
CA VAL A 216 -24.83 1.38 26.57
C VAL A 216 -24.13 1.25 27.90
N GLN A 217 -24.59 0.31 28.73
CA GLN A 217 -24.11 0.12 30.09
C GLN A 217 -23.60 -1.31 30.28
N GLY A 218 -22.54 -1.48 31.06
CA GLY A 218 -22.05 -2.77 31.51
C GLY A 218 -21.99 -2.80 33.04
N ASP A 219 -22.57 -3.82 33.67
CA ASP A 219 -22.64 -3.97 35.13
C ASP A 219 -22.97 -2.67 35.86
N ASP A 220 -24.00 -1.94 35.39
CA ASP A 220 -24.53 -0.67 35.94
C ASP A 220 -23.67 0.59 35.69
N ALA A 221 -22.54 0.50 34.97
CA ALA A 221 -21.72 1.64 34.56
C ALA A 221 -21.88 1.95 33.06
N GLY A 222 -21.95 3.23 32.70
CA GLY A 222 -21.96 3.66 31.30
C GLY A 222 -20.63 3.37 30.61
N LEU A 223 -20.66 2.69 29.48
CA LEU A 223 -19.44 2.38 28.70
C LEU A 223 -18.66 3.63 28.26
N ARG A 224 -19.32 4.77 28.13
CA ARG A 224 -18.71 6.06 27.77
C ARG A 224 -18.14 6.85 28.93
N ASP A 225 -18.67 6.62 30.15
CA ASP A 225 -18.19 7.30 31.35
C ASP A 225 -17.02 6.57 32.02
N ASP A 226 -16.49 5.58 31.33
CA ASP A 226 -15.41 4.71 31.80
C ASP A 226 -14.11 5.51 31.97
N GLN A 227 -13.68 5.63 33.22
CA GLN A 227 -12.38 6.19 33.60
C GLN A 227 -11.37 5.04 33.72
N ARG A 228 -10.36 5.03 32.84
CA ARG A 228 -9.29 4.03 32.90
C ARG A 228 -8.09 4.56 33.67
N SER A 229 -7.55 3.74 34.59
CA SER A 229 -6.26 4.04 35.22
C SER A 229 -5.14 4.05 34.16
N LEU A 230 -4.20 5.00 34.28
CA LEU A 230 -2.99 5.07 33.48
C LEU A 230 -1.83 4.30 34.11
N ASP A 231 -2.01 3.70 35.29
CA ASP A 231 -0.95 2.95 35.99
C ASP A 231 -0.53 1.74 35.16
N GLY A 232 0.77 1.62 34.90
CA GLY A 232 1.34 0.56 34.08
C GLY A 232 1.05 0.68 32.57
N ALA A 233 0.33 1.73 32.13
CA ALA A 233 0.17 1.98 30.71
C ALA A 233 1.47 2.51 30.09
N GLN A 234 1.91 1.86 29.01
CA GLN A 234 3.14 2.21 28.29
C GLN A 234 2.89 3.25 27.20
N SER A 235 1.76 3.18 26.53
CA SER A 235 1.42 4.14 25.47
C SER A 235 -0.07 4.38 25.33
N LEU A 236 -0.39 5.59 24.82
CA LEU A 236 -1.72 6.06 24.50
C LEU A 236 -1.78 6.35 23.01
N ALA A 237 -2.74 5.76 22.31
CA ALA A 237 -3.04 6.11 20.93
C ALA A 237 -4.35 6.91 20.87
N VAL A 238 -4.34 8.03 20.13
CA VAL A 238 -5.50 8.90 19.93
C VAL A 238 -5.61 9.18 18.44
N GLY A 239 -6.65 8.70 17.81
CA GLY A 239 -6.78 8.72 16.36
C GLY A 239 -5.62 7.98 15.69
N ARG A 240 -4.79 8.70 14.92
CA ARG A 240 -3.61 8.16 14.26
C ARG A 240 -2.29 8.45 15.00
N SER A 241 -2.35 9.20 16.09
CA SER A 241 -1.19 9.59 16.90
C SER A 241 -0.96 8.62 18.04
N ARG A 242 0.30 8.42 18.40
CA ARG A 242 0.71 7.58 19.54
C ARG A 242 1.67 8.34 20.42
N TYR A 243 1.46 8.22 21.72
CA TYR A 243 2.27 8.84 22.77
C TYR A 243 2.78 7.75 23.72
N GLU A 244 4.04 7.83 24.09
CA GLU A 244 4.59 7.07 25.21
C GLU A 244 4.24 7.77 26.51
N LEU A 245 3.83 7.00 27.52
CA LEU A 245 3.40 7.50 28.81
C LEU A 245 4.50 7.31 29.84
N ALA A 246 4.80 8.36 30.60
CA ALA A 246 5.61 8.27 31.78
C ALA A 246 4.95 9.05 32.94
N VAL A 247 4.83 8.40 34.09
CA VAL A 247 4.27 9.02 35.30
C VAL A 247 5.39 9.19 36.33
N ALA A 248 5.64 10.41 36.78
CA ALA A 248 6.65 10.73 37.79
C ALA A 248 6.15 11.82 38.76
N ARG A 249 6.12 11.53 40.05
CA ARG A 249 5.89 12.49 41.16
C ARG A 249 4.82 13.56 40.89
N GLY A 250 3.65 13.17 40.40
CA GLY A 250 2.54 14.10 40.16
C GLY A 250 2.52 14.72 38.76
N THR A 251 3.48 14.41 37.90
CA THR A 251 3.53 14.82 36.50
C THR A 251 3.29 13.63 35.58
N LEU A 252 2.34 13.74 34.66
CA LEU A 252 2.14 12.80 33.57
C LEU A 252 2.78 13.38 32.32
N THR A 253 3.76 12.65 31.75
CA THR A 253 4.43 13.04 30.50
C THR A 253 3.95 12.18 29.36
N LEU A 254 3.56 12.84 28.27
CA LEU A 254 3.15 12.25 27.01
C LEU A 254 4.25 12.56 25.98
N ALA A 255 5.06 11.57 25.61
CA ALA A 255 6.09 11.71 24.59
C ALA A 255 5.56 11.24 23.23
N PRO A 256 5.41 12.14 22.23
CA PRO A 256 4.91 11.79 20.91
C PRO A 256 5.83 10.79 20.19
N ALA A 257 5.34 9.59 19.92
CA ALA A 257 6.09 8.52 19.28
C ALA A 257 5.75 8.35 17.79
N ARG A 258 4.50 8.65 17.40
CA ARG A 258 4.05 8.42 16.02
C ARG A 258 2.97 9.43 15.60
N ARG A 259 3.13 9.99 14.38
CA ARG A 259 2.16 10.89 13.69
C ARG A 259 1.64 12.00 14.60
N VAL A 260 2.42 13.06 14.72
CA VAL A 260 2.05 14.26 15.46
C VAL A 260 1.87 15.41 14.49
N ALA A 261 0.95 16.30 14.77
CA ALA A 261 0.75 17.51 14.00
C ALA A 261 2.02 18.37 14.01
N LEU A 262 2.26 19.02 12.89
CA LEU A 262 3.34 19.99 12.69
C LEU A 262 2.77 21.42 12.81
N HIS A 263 3.50 22.27 13.48
CA HIS A 263 3.14 23.65 13.73
C HIS A 263 4.15 24.60 13.07
N ALA A 264 3.68 25.67 12.50
CA ALA A 264 4.56 26.70 11.91
C ALA A 264 5.33 27.48 13.00
N VAL A 265 4.70 27.68 14.15
CA VAL A 265 5.22 28.41 15.32
C VAL A 265 5.08 27.51 16.55
N PRO A 266 6.05 27.52 17.49
CA PRO A 266 5.98 26.71 18.72
C PRO A 266 5.08 27.39 19.75
N GLU A 267 3.85 27.67 19.39
CA GLU A 267 2.85 28.33 20.28
C GLU A 267 1.52 27.59 20.23
N THR A 268 0.97 27.33 21.39
CA THR A 268 -0.36 26.71 21.58
C THR A 268 -0.97 27.22 22.87
N THR A 269 -2.25 27.58 22.86
CA THR A 269 -3.02 27.88 24.06
C THR A 269 -3.28 26.62 24.84
N LEU A 270 -2.60 26.47 25.97
CA LEU A 270 -2.69 25.30 26.85
C LEU A 270 -3.43 25.65 28.12
N PRO A 271 -4.17 24.71 28.72
CA PRO A 271 -4.74 24.92 30.06
C PRO A 271 -3.66 25.01 31.14
N PRO A 272 -3.96 25.62 32.30
CA PRO A 272 -3.03 25.67 33.41
C PRO A 272 -2.53 24.27 33.81
N GLY A 273 -1.25 24.18 34.16
CA GLY A 273 -0.62 22.90 34.54
C GLY A 273 -0.18 22.03 33.35
N VAL A 274 -0.31 22.50 32.10
CA VAL A 274 0.16 21.79 30.93
C VAL A 274 1.28 22.59 30.26
N ALA A 275 2.39 21.90 30.00
CA ALA A 275 3.55 22.47 29.32
C ALA A 275 3.97 21.59 28.15
N TRP A 276 4.39 22.21 27.06
CA TRP A 276 4.98 21.53 25.91
C TRP A 276 6.46 21.84 25.82
N GLU A 277 7.24 20.79 25.53
CA GLU A 277 8.58 20.90 24.99
C GLU A 277 8.53 20.81 23.49
N TRP A 278 9.10 21.77 22.79
CA TRP A 278 9.09 21.84 21.34
C TRP A 278 10.37 21.33 20.74
N ARG A 279 10.26 20.58 19.64
CA ARG A 279 11.38 20.16 18.81
C ARG A 279 11.16 20.60 17.36
N GLN A 280 12.16 21.24 16.78
CA GLN A 280 12.15 21.58 15.37
C GLN A 280 12.34 20.32 14.52
N ARG A 281 11.50 20.15 13.49
CA ARG A 281 11.65 19.09 12.51
C ARG A 281 12.97 19.24 11.77
N SER A 282 13.83 18.23 11.80
CA SER A 282 15.09 18.22 11.08
C SER A 282 14.97 17.43 9.77
N LEU A 283 15.22 18.09 8.65
CA LEU A 283 15.25 17.44 7.32
C LEU A 283 16.63 16.95 6.94
N TRP A 284 17.67 17.47 7.60
CA TRP A 284 19.09 17.20 7.30
C TRP A 284 19.78 16.38 8.36
N ARG A 285 19.47 16.57 9.63
CA ARG A 285 20.10 15.85 10.75
C ARG A 285 19.56 14.42 10.82
N GLY A 286 20.43 13.47 10.97
CA GLY A 286 20.12 12.04 11.14
C GLY A 286 21.31 11.32 11.77
N GLY A 287 21.15 10.03 12.06
CA GLY A 287 22.21 9.20 12.63
C GLY A 287 23.47 9.19 11.76
N ALA A 288 24.64 9.49 12.32
CA ALA A 288 25.92 9.55 11.59
C ALA A 288 26.21 8.24 10.83
N ALA A 289 25.93 7.10 11.46
CA ALA A 289 26.11 5.78 10.84
C ALA A 289 25.35 5.62 9.53
N MET A 290 24.09 6.10 9.48
CA MET A 290 23.27 6.00 8.27
C MET A 290 23.79 6.93 7.16
N TRP A 291 24.25 8.14 7.50
CA TRP A 291 24.89 9.05 6.56
C TRP A 291 26.20 8.47 5.99
N LEU A 292 27.03 7.86 6.81
CA LEU A 292 28.24 7.18 6.37
C LEU A 292 27.93 6.02 5.41
N LEU A 293 26.93 5.20 5.75
CA LEU A 293 26.54 4.07 4.93
C LEU A 293 25.94 4.51 3.58
N ALA A 294 25.03 5.47 3.58
CA ALA A 294 24.45 6.02 2.35
C ALA A 294 25.50 6.76 1.50
N GLY A 295 26.42 7.51 2.12
CA GLY A 295 27.53 8.16 1.47
C GLY A 295 28.51 7.16 0.84
N ALA A 296 28.88 6.11 1.55
CA ALA A 296 29.72 5.04 1.03
C ALA A 296 29.07 4.33 -0.17
N ALA A 297 27.76 4.04 -0.07
CA ALA A 297 26.99 3.46 -1.16
C ALA A 297 26.98 4.38 -2.40
N ALA A 298 26.73 5.66 -2.23
CA ALA A 298 26.71 6.64 -3.32
C ALA A 298 28.09 6.79 -3.99
N LEU A 299 29.15 6.89 -3.19
CA LEU A 299 30.53 6.98 -3.71
C LEU A 299 30.94 5.70 -4.45
N ALA A 300 30.59 4.50 -3.92
CA ALA A 300 30.87 3.24 -4.57
C ALA A 300 30.14 3.10 -5.91
N VAL A 301 28.86 3.52 -5.96
CA VAL A 301 28.08 3.56 -7.21
C VAL A 301 28.67 4.54 -8.21
N PHE A 302 29.02 5.75 -7.77
CA PHE A 302 29.66 6.75 -8.62
C PHE A 302 30.98 6.24 -9.22
N GLY A 303 31.86 5.65 -8.39
CA GLY A 303 33.12 5.05 -8.84
C GLY A 303 32.91 3.88 -9.83
N ALA A 304 31.90 3.03 -9.57
CA ALA A 304 31.56 1.91 -10.44
C ALA A 304 30.96 2.35 -11.80
N VAL A 305 30.22 3.48 -11.85
CA VAL A 305 29.65 4.05 -13.08
C VAL A 305 30.72 4.73 -13.92
N GLN A 306 31.62 5.51 -13.30
CA GLN A 306 32.70 6.23 -14.01
C GLN A 306 33.67 5.28 -14.77
N GLY A 307 33.97 4.14 -14.16
CA GLY A 307 34.88 3.16 -14.79
C GLY A 307 34.32 2.43 -16.02
N ARG A 308 33.05 2.67 -16.36
CA ARG A 308 32.39 2.06 -17.54
C ARG A 308 32.70 2.78 -18.85
N GLU A 309 33.17 4.01 -18.79
CA GLU A 309 33.38 4.84 -19.98
C GLU A 309 34.63 4.46 -20.81
N ALA A 310 35.49 3.58 -20.31
CA ALA A 310 36.76 3.21 -20.88
C ALA A 310 36.74 2.01 -21.86
N VAL A 311 35.58 1.61 -22.39
CA VAL A 311 35.51 0.54 -23.42
C VAL A 311 35.91 1.15 -24.80
N PRO A 312 37.01 0.72 -25.45
CA PRO A 312 37.42 1.27 -26.73
C PRO A 312 36.37 0.92 -27.80
N ARG A 313 35.94 1.92 -28.58
CA ARG A 313 35.18 1.70 -29.82
C ARG A 313 36.08 1.02 -30.81
N ARG A 314 35.79 -0.23 -31.17
CA ARG A 314 36.39 -0.87 -32.39
C ARG A 314 35.97 -0.05 -33.59
N GLY A 315 36.94 0.57 -34.27
CA GLY A 315 36.70 1.17 -35.58
C GLY A 315 37.48 2.42 -36.00
N ASN A 316 38.48 2.89 -35.23
CA ASN A 316 39.32 4.00 -35.68
C ASN A 316 40.75 3.51 -36.00
N ILE A 317 41.19 3.69 -37.26
CA ILE A 317 42.50 3.31 -37.75
C ILE A 317 43.67 4.01 -37.03
N LEU A 318 43.43 5.15 -36.37
CA LEU A 318 44.38 5.87 -35.52
C LEU A 318 44.27 5.49 -34.02
N GLY A 319 43.52 4.45 -33.70
CA GLY A 319 43.22 4.00 -32.32
C GLY A 319 44.38 3.52 -31.44
N PRO A 320 45.45 2.84 -31.97
CA PRO A 320 46.49 2.26 -31.12
C PRO A 320 47.30 3.28 -30.31
N LEU A 321 47.56 4.46 -30.87
CA LEU A 321 48.37 5.51 -30.21
C LEU A 321 47.58 6.35 -29.18
N ALA A 322 46.31 6.62 -29.44
CA ALA A 322 45.42 7.30 -28.48
C ALA A 322 45.04 6.40 -27.31
N ASP A 323 44.89 5.08 -27.55
CA ASP A 323 44.53 4.08 -26.53
C ASP A 323 45.72 3.77 -25.59
N ALA A 324 46.98 3.86 -26.03
CA ALA A 324 48.15 3.67 -25.17
C ALA A 324 48.26 4.76 -24.08
N ARG A 325 47.88 6.01 -24.40
CA ARG A 325 47.84 7.11 -23.40
C ARG A 325 46.70 6.97 -22.41
N ARG A 326 45.53 6.42 -22.82
CA ARG A 326 44.36 6.19 -21.94
C ARG A 326 44.53 4.94 -21.06
N ARG A 327 45.36 3.97 -21.44
CA ARG A 327 45.61 2.75 -20.63
C ARG A 327 46.45 2.99 -19.38
N ARG A 328 47.08 4.16 -19.21
CA ARG A 328 47.86 4.51 -18.00
C ARG A 328 46.99 4.87 -16.78
N GLY A 329 45.68 5.02 -16.90
CA GLY A 329 44.79 5.20 -15.76
C GLY A 329 44.42 3.86 -15.12
N ARG A 330 44.78 3.65 -13.85
CA ARG A 330 44.45 2.46 -13.02
C ARG A 330 42.93 2.27 -12.76
N LEU A 331 42.07 3.15 -13.28
CA LEU A 331 40.64 3.26 -12.99
C LEU A 331 39.75 2.10 -13.54
N PRO A 332 39.96 1.49 -14.72
CA PRO A 332 39.04 0.47 -15.21
C PRO A 332 39.00 -0.81 -14.39
N GLY A 333 40.13 -1.22 -13.81
CA GLY A 333 40.22 -2.40 -12.94
C GLY A 333 39.52 -2.20 -11.60
N LEU A 334 39.69 -1.03 -10.98
CA LEU A 334 39.07 -0.67 -9.72
C LEU A 334 37.54 -0.57 -9.85
N ALA A 335 37.05 0.10 -10.89
CA ALA A 335 35.63 0.24 -11.14
C ALA A 335 34.92 -1.10 -11.34
N ARG A 336 35.59 -2.07 -12.00
CA ARG A 336 35.05 -3.43 -12.16
C ARG A 336 34.96 -4.16 -10.80
N ARG A 337 35.96 -3.97 -9.95
CA ARG A 337 36.01 -4.55 -8.59
C ARG A 337 34.95 -3.93 -7.67
N LEU A 338 34.60 -2.65 -7.85
CA LEU A 338 33.62 -1.94 -7.02
C LEU A 338 32.17 -2.31 -7.34
N ARG A 339 31.83 -2.94 -8.47
CA ARG A 339 30.44 -3.20 -8.88
C ARG A 339 29.67 -4.06 -7.88
N GLY A 340 30.25 -5.18 -7.47
CA GLY A 340 29.65 -6.06 -6.47
C GLY A 340 29.49 -5.39 -5.10
N PRO A 341 30.59 -4.86 -4.52
CA PRO A 341 30.53 -4.10 -3.28
C PRO A 341 29.52 -2.93 -3.30
N ALA A 342 29.45 -2.16 -4.40
CA ALA A 342 28.47 -1.09 -4.55
C ALA A 342 27.01 -1.60 -4.44
N ALA A 343 26.72 -2.72 -5.12
CA ALA A 343 25.39 -3.33 -5.05
C ALA A 343 25.06 -3.84 -3.64
N MET A 344 26.03 -4.45 -2.95
CA MET A 344 25.89 -4.90 -1.57
C MET A 344 25.70 -3.73 -0.59
N LEU A 345 26.44 -2.63 -0.77
CA LEU A 345 26.33 -1.43 0.06
C LEU A 345 24.95 -0.77 -0.12
N VAL A 346 24.45 -0.65 -1.36
CA VAL A 346 23.12 -0.09 -1.63
C VAL A 346 22.03 -0.95 -0.98
N LEU A 347 22.13 -2.28 -1.13
CA LEU A 347 21.20 -3.22 -0.50
C LEU A 347 21.23 -3.10 1.03
N ALA A 348 22.43 -3.14 1.63
CA ALA A 348 22.61 -3.04 3.07
C ALA A 348 22.12 -1.70 3.63
N ALA A 349 22.39 -0.58 2.94
CA ALA A 349 21.91 0.74 3.31
C ALA A 349 20.36 0.83 3.26
N GLY A 350 19.75 0.19 2.26
CA GLY A 350 18.29 0.08 2.17
C GLY A 350 17.69 -0.73 3.33
N CYS A 351 18.28 -1.87 3.67
CA CYS A 351 17.86 -2.69 4.81
C CYS A 351 18.02 -1.94 6.14
N ALA A 352 19.16 -1.30 6.35
CA ALA A 352 19.41 -0.49 7.54
C ALA A 352 18.40 0.66 7.68
N ALA A 353 18.13 1.38 6.59
CA ALA A 353 17.14 2.46 6.57
C ALA A 353 15.74 1.95 6.95
N LEU A 354 15.32 0.79 6.44
CA LEU A 354 14.03 0.20 6.75
C LEU A 354 13.93 -0.24 8.22
N VAL A 355 14.99 -0.86 8.76
CA VAL A 355 15.06 -1.28 10.18
C VAL A 355 14.98 -0.06 11.10
N LEU A 356 15.77 0.98 10.85
CA LEU A 356 15.76 2.22 11.64
C LEU A 356 14.36 2.89 11.57
N GLN A 357 13.74 2.92 10.41
CA GLN A 357 12.40 3.47 10.27
C GLN A 357 11.35 2.70 11.09
N ARG A 358 11.47 1.38 11.17
CA ARG A 358 10.60 0.54 12.01
C ARG A 358 10.91 0.70 13.50
N GLY A 359 12.15 0.93 13.85
CA GLY A 359 12.60 1.22 15.22
C GLY A 359 12.20 2.60 15.74
N GLY A 360 11.56 3.45 14.92
CA GLY A 360 11.14 4.79 15.33
C GLY A 360 12.18 5.90 15.08
N GLU A 361 13.34 5.56 14.55
CA GLU A 361 14.43 6.49 14.22
C GLU A 361 14.68 6.57 12.70
N PRO A 362 13.73 7.10 11.91
CA PRO A 362 13.86 7.12 10.46
C PRO A 362 15.06 7.96 10.01
N PRO A 363 15.73 7.57 8.92
CA PRO A 363 16.74 8.42 8.28
C PRO A 363 16.15 9.78 7.91
N SER A 364 17.00 10.83 7.94
CA SER A 364 16.56 12.16 7.49
C SER A 364 16.13 12.15 6.03
N ALA A 365 15.30 13.12 5.64
CA ALA A 365 14.84 13.27 4.26
C ALA A 365 16.02 13.40 3.28
N ALA A 366 17.06 14.16 3.65
CA ALA A 366 18.25 14.34 2.83
C ALA A 366 19.09 13.04 2.72
N CYS A 367 19.19 12.26 3.79
CA CYS A 367 19.85 10.95 3.75
C CYS A 367 19.07 9.97 2.85
N SER A 368 17.74 9.96 2.94
CA SER A 368 16.86 9.16 2.08
C SER A 368 16.97 9.56 0.61
N LEU A 369 17.13 10.86 0.33
CA LEU A 369 17.39 11.37 -1.02
C LEU A 369 18.73 10.86 -1.58
N LEU A 370 19.81 10.92 -0.79
CA LEU A 370 21.12 10.39 -1.19
C LEU A 370 21.05 8.88 -1.47
N LEU A 371 20.33 8.14 -0.62
CA LEU A 371 20.13 6.69 -0.79
C LEU A 371 19.35 6.39 -2.08
N SER A 372 18.31 7.15 -2.40
CA SER A 372 17.54 6.97 -3.63
C SER A 372 18.37 7.32 -4.88
N ALA A 373 19.23 8.34 -4.81
CA ALA A 373 20.20 8.65 -5.87
C ALA A 373 21.17 7.50 -6.13
N ALA A 374 21.73 6.91 -5.07
CA ALA A 374 22.59 5.72 -5.16
C ALA A 374 21.82 4.52 -5.77
N ALA A 375 20.59 4.29 -5.33
CA ALA A 375 19.74 3.21 -5.82
C ALA A 375 19.40 3.33 -7.32
N LEU A 376 19.02 4.52 -7.78
CA LEU A 376 18.78 4.77 -9.21
C LEU A 376 20.08 4.73 -10.03
N GLY A 377 21.20 5.24 -9.48
CA GLY A 377 22.52 5.14 -10.08
C GLY A 377 22.98 3.69 -10.28
N MET A 378 22.56 2.78 -9.41
CA MET A 378 22.90 1.36 -9.46
C MET A 378 22.47 0.67 -10.77
N TRP A 379 21.40 1.13 -11.41
CA TRP A 379 20.91 0.60 -12.68
C TRP A 379 21.89 0.80 -13.85
N PHE A 380 22.83 1.72 -13.70
CA PHE A 380 23.87 1.99 -14.69
C PHE A 380 25.19 1.23 -14.44
N VAL A 381 25.33 0.53 -13.33
CA VAL A 381 26.55 -0.21 -12.95
C VAL A 381 26.70 -1.54 -13.69
N PRO A 382 25.67 -2.41 -13.84
CA PRO A 382 25.79 -3.66 -14.56
C PRO A 382 26.16 -3.43 -16.05
N PRO A 383 26.90 -4.35 -16.69
CA PRO A 383 27.25 -4.24 -18.11
C PRO A 383 26.00 -4.27 -19.00
N GLY A 384 26.13 -3.82 -20.24
CA GLY A 384 25.04 -3.79 -21.22
C GLY A 384 24.33 -2.42 -21.32
N ARG A 385 23.42 -2.28 -22.28
CA ARG A 385 22.62 -1.08 -22.47
C ARG A 385 21.37 -1.15 -21.58
N LEU A 386 21.03 -0.04 -20.95
CA LEU A 386 19.73 0.06 -20.29
C LEU A 386 18.64 0.24 -21.37
N PRO A 387 17.61 -0.62 -21.42
CA PRO A 387 16.50 -0.45 -22.37
C PRO A 387 15.77 0.88 -22.13
N ALA A 388 15.22 1.47 -23.20
CA ALA A 388 14.52 2.74 -23.11
C ALA A 388 13.33 2.70 -22.13
N ALA A 389 12.57 1.59 -22.13
CA ALA A 389 11.46 1.41 -21.19
C ALA A 389 11.92 1.37 -19.72
N ALA A 390 13.04 0.69 -19.44
CA ALA A 390 13.61 0.71 -18.09
C ALA A 390 14.11 2.12 -17.73
N GLY A 391 14.68 2.85 -18.68
CA GLY A 391 15.03 4.25 -18.52
C GLY A 391 13.81 5.11 -18.17
N ALA A 392 12.74 5.04 -18.96
CA ALA A 392 11.50 5.76 -18.70
C ALA A 392 10.91 5.41 -17.30
N ALA A 393 10.94 4.12 -16.91
CA ALA A 393 10.50 3.69 -15.59
C ALA A 393 11.32 4.33 -14.46
N LEU A 394 12.65 4.44 -14.59
CA LEU A 394 13.50 5.10 -13.60
C LEU A 394 13.22 6.61 -13.51
N LEU A 395 12.88 7.29 -14.60
CA LEU A 395 12.42 8.68 -14.57
C LEU A 395 11.09 8.81 -13.84
N LEU A 396 10.14 7.89 -14.09
CA LEU A 396 8.87 7.85 -13.38
C LEU A 396 9.05 7.63 -11.88
N VAL A 397 9.97 6.74 -11.46
CA VAL A 397 10.33 6.55 -10.05
C VAL A 397 10.93 7.83 -9.46
N GLY A 398 11.81 8.51 -10.21
CA GLY A 398 12.38 9.80 -9.80
C GLY A 398 11.32 10.89 -9.62
N ALA A 399 10.35 10.98 -10.54
CA ALA A 399 9.20 11.88 -10.42
C ALA A 399 8.28 11.51 -9.23
N GLY A 400 8.06 10.22 -9.00
CA GLY A 400 7.32 9.72 -7.84
C GLY A 400 8.00 10.10 -6.51
N LEU A 401 9.32 9.98 -6.42
CA LEU A 401 10.09 10.41 -5.25
C LEU A 401 9.98 11.93 -5.01
N LEU A 402 10.03 12.74 -6.08
CA LEU A 402 9.81 14.19 -5.99
C LEU A 402 8.39 14.50 -5.48
N CYS A 403 7.38 13.81 -6.01
CA CYS A 403 5.99 13.96 -5.58
C CYS A 403 5.81 13.59 -4.11
N GLN A 404 6.35 12.44 -3.68
CA GLN A 404 6.28 11.97 -2.29
C GLN A 404 7.04 12.88 -1.32
N LEU A 405 8.20 13.41 -1.74
CA LEU A 405 8.94 14.38 -0.94
C LEU A 405 8.13 15.69 -0.78
N ASN A 406 7.57 16.20 -1.87
CA ASN A 406 6.79 17.43 -1.87
C ASN A 406 5.52 17.27 -1.01
N LEU A 407 4.82 16.13 -1.12
CA LEU A 407 3.72 15.74 -0.23
C LEU A 407 4.17 15.68 1.23
N GLY A 408 5.32 15.07 1.50
CA GLY A 408 5.88 14.95 2.84
C GLY A 408 6.23 16.30 3.47
N LEU A 409 6.71 17.25 2.67
CA LEU A 409 7.01 18.61 3.12
C LEU A 409 5.73 19.44 3.31
N ALA A 410 4.71 19.21 2.49
CA ALA A 410 3.39 19.83 2.57
C ALA A 410 2.52 19.25 3.71
N GLY A 411 2.83 18.07 4.19
CA GLY A 411 2.03 17.35 5.18
C GLY A 411 1.95 18.06 6.52
N MET A 412 0.77 18.02 7.14
CA MET A 412 0.48 18.64 8.43
C MET A 412 0.93 17.80 9.62
N ASP A 413 1.51 16.63 9.40
CA ASP A 413 2.00 15.75 10.45
C ASP A 413 3.36 15.11 10.11
N THR A 414 4.00 14.53 11.13
CA THR A 414 5.32 13.91 11.01
C THR A 414 5.34 12.61 10.18
N GLY A 415 4.18 12.01 9.93
CA GLY A 415 4.07 10.72 9.23
C GLY A 415 4.21 10.83 7.71
N TRP A 416 4.02 12.01 7.13
CA TRP A 416 4.01 12.18 5.67
C TRP A 416 5.38 11.95 5.03
N LEU A 417 6.47 12.39 5.63
CA LEU A 417 7.84 12.15 5.14
C LEU A 417 8.25 10.67 5.20
N ARG A 418 7.58 9.88 6.03
CA ARG A 418 7.82 8.42 6.13
C ARG A 418 7.66 7.71 4.78
N TYR A 419 6.73 8.14 3.96
CA TYR A 419 6.47 7.52 2.65
C TYR A 419 7.66 7.67 1.71
N HIS A 420 8.25 8.88 1.62
CA HIS A 420 9.47 9.12 0.85
C HIS A 420 10.64 8.28 1.37
N GLY A 421 10.88 8.25 2.69
CA GLY A 421 11.95 7.45 3.30
C GLY A 421 11.78 5.95 3.07
N LYS A 422 10.53 5.42 3.22
CA LYS A 422 10.21 4.01 2.96
C LYS A 422 10.44 3.64 1.48
N THR A 423 9.99 4.48 0.57
CA THR A 423 10.18 4.26 -0.87
C THR A 423 11.67 4.27 -1.24
N ALA A 424 12.47 5.21 -0.69
CA ALA A 424 13.92 5.26 -0.89
C ALA A 424 14.63 3.99 -0.40
N ALA A 425 14.26 3.49 0.80
CA ALA A 425 14.80 2.26 1.36
C ALA A 425 14.46 1.02 0.50
N LEU A 426 13.20 0.86 0.11
CA LEU A 426 12.75 -0.27 -0.71
C LEU A 426 13.32 -0.21 -2.13
N LEU A 427 13.47 0.99 -2.70
CA LEU A 427 14.15 1.20 -3.97
C LEU A 427 15.63 0.75 -3.89
N ALA A 428 16.31 1.07 -2.79
CA ALA A 428 17.70 0.67 -2.58
C ALA A 428 17.83 -0.86 -2.44
N ILE A 429 16.97 -1.49 -1.65
CA ILE A 429 16.92 -2.95 -1.51
C ILE A 429 16.72 -3.61 -2.87
N GLY A 430 15.68 -3.23 -3.60
CA GLY A 430 15.35 -3.83 -4.88
C GLY A 430 16.38 -3.55 -5.97
N SER A 431 16.90 -2.32 -6.07
CA SER A 431 17.95 -1.96 -7.05
C SER A 431 19.26 -2.69 -6.78
N GLY A 432 19.66 -2.81 -5.50
CA GLY A 432 20.83 -3.58 -5.10
C GLY A 432 20.70 -5.06 -5.45
N ALA A 433 19.55 -5.67 -5.12
CA ALA A 433 19.27 -7.08 -5.42
C ALA A 433 19.27 -7.35 -6.95
N VAL A 434 18.57 -6.51 -7.73
CA VAL A 434 18.54 -6.62 -9.20
C VAL A 434 19.94 -6.44 -9.80
N ALA A 435 20.73 -5.51 -9.26
CA ALA A 435 22.09 -5.30 -9.72
C ALA A 435 22.99 -6.50 -9.44
N LEU A 436 22.91 -7.12 -8.27
CA LEU A 436 23.63 -8.36 -7.95
C LEU A 436 23.25 -9.48 -8.89
N TRP A 437 21.95 -9.68 -9.12
CA TRP A 437 21.49 -10.70 -10.06
C TRP A 437 22.01 -10.47 -11.48
N ARG A 438 22.05 -9.23 -11.97
CA ARG A 438 22.60 -8.88 -13.30
C ARG A 438 24.11 -8.95 -13.38
N LEU A 439 24.83 -8.73 -12.27
CA LEU A 439 26.30 -8.81 -12.22
C LEU A 439 26.80 -10.26 -12.16
N TYR A 440 26.01 -11.14 -11.53
CA TYR A 440 26.34 -12.54 -11.33
C TYR A 440 25.25 -13.45 -11.90
N PRO A 441 25.10 -13.48 -13.25
CA PRO A 441 24.08 -14.29 -13.88
C PRO A 441 24.34 -15.77 -13.64
N VAL A 442 23.35 -16.46 -13.08
CA VAL A 442 23.41 -17.91 -12.86
C VAL A 442 22.73 -18.60 -14.02
N ALA A 443 23.45 -19.49 -14.72
CA ALA A 443 22.84 -20.34 -15.73
C ALA A 443 21.88 -21.34 -15.07
N MET A 444 20.58 -21.19 -15.34
CA MET A 444 19.55 -22.04 -14.76
C MET A 444 19.07 -23.09 -15.75
N SER A 445 18.96 -24.34 -15.31
CA SER A 445 18.25 -25.39 -16.04
C SER A 445 16.74 -25.18 -15.90
N GLN A 446 15.95 -25.70 -16.85
CA GLN A 446 14.49 -25.67 -16.77
C GLN A 446 13.99 -26.21 -15.43
N ARG A 447 14.51 -27.35 -14.96
CA ARG A 447 14.15 -27.96 -13.69
C ARG A 447 14.42 -27.05 -12.48
N ARG A 448 15.55 -26.29 -12.49
CA ARG A 448 15.83 -25.32 -11.43
C ARG A 448 14.83 -24.16 -11.44
N ILE A 449 14.45 -23.67 -12.61
CA ILE A 449 13.42 -22.62 -12.76
C ILE A 449 12.07 -23.12 -12.24
N GLU A 450 11.69 -24.37 -12.56
CA GLU A 450 10.45 -24.99 -12.06
C GLU A 450 10.44 -25.10 -10.53
N TRP A 451 11.55 -25.53 -9.92
CA TRP A 451 11.66 -25.56 -8.45
C TRP A 451 11.63 -24.18 -7.81
N LEU A 452 12.27 -23.19 -8.43
CA LEU A 452 12.22 -21.80 -7.96
C LEU A 452 10.81 -21.20 -8.05
N LEU A 453 10.09 -21.48 -9.16
CA LEU A 453 8.72 -21.05 -9.32
C LEU A 453 7.78 -21.74 -8.31
N ALA A 454 7.96 -23.04 -8.09
CA ALA A 454 7.19 -23.79 -7.09
C ALA A 454 7.45 -23.24 -5.66
N GLY A 455 8.73 -23.01 -5.33
CA GLY A 455 9.10 -22.42 -4.03
C GLY A 455 8.56 -21.00 -3.85
N ALA A 456 8.66 -20.15 -4.91
CA ALA A 456 8.11 -18.81 -4.89
C ALA A 456 6.57 -18.81 -4.77
N ALA A 457 5.89 -19.74 -5.47
CA ALA A 457 4.45 -19.91 -5.35
C ALA A 457 4.04 -20.34 -3.94
N GLY A 458 4.75 -21.33 -3.36
CA GLY A 458 4.53 -21.75 -1.97
C GLY A 458 4.75 -20.60 -0.98
N ALA A 459 5.84 -19.85 -1.11
CA ALA A 459 6.13 -18.68 -0.26
C ALA A 459 5.06 -17.58 -0.39
N ALA A 460 4.61 -17.27 -1.62
CA ALA A 460 3.55 -16.29 -1.86
C ALA A 460 2.23 -16.73 -1.22
N LEU A 461 1.85 -18.01 -1.35
CA LEU A 461 0.64 -18.57 -0.71
C LEU A 461 0.75 -18.56 0.82
N LEU A 462 1.91 -18.84 1.38
CA LEU A 462 2.12 -18.76 2.84
C LEU A 462 2.00 -17.31 3.35
N LEU A 463 2.55 -16.33 2.61
CA LEU A 463 2.39 -14.92 2.94
C LEU A 463 0.94 -14.45 2.82
N LEU A 464 0.21 -14.92 1.80
CA LEU A 464 -1.22 -14.64 1.65
C LEU A 464 -2.04 -15.30 2.77
N ALA A 465 -1.71 -16.54 3.15
CA ALA A 465 -2.33 -17.19 4.29
C ALA A 465 -2.05 -16.44 5.60
N ALA A 466 -0.83 -15.93 5.78
CA ALA A 466 -0.48 -15.08 6.91
C ALA A 466 -1.30 -13.77 6.92
N GLN A 467 -1.55 -13.17 5.74
CA GLN A 467 -2.42 -12.00 5.63
C GLN A 467 -3.87 -12.31 6.01
N VAL A 468 -4.40 -13.45 5.56
CA VAL A 468 -5.76 -13.88 5.90
C VAL A 468 -5.92 -14.16 7.41
N LEU A 469 -4.88 -14.70 8.05
CA LEU A 469 -4.94 -15.11 9.46
C LEU A 469 -4.61 -13.97 10.45
N TRP A 470 -3.69 -13.09 10.10
CA TRP A 470 -3.12 -12.08 11.02
C TRP A 470 -3.06 -10.66 10.44
N GLY A 471 -3.39 -10.47 9.17
CA GLY A 471 -3.35 -9.19 8.48
C GLY A 471 -4.74 -8.58 8.30
N ASP A 472 -4.76 -7.53 7.49
CA ASP A 472 -5.94 -6.80 7.07
C ASP A 472 -5.85 -6.48 5.56
N GLU A 473 -6.75 -5.65 5.05
CA GLU A 473 -6.71 -5.17 3.66
C GLU A 473 -5.41 -4.42 3.29
N THR A 474 -4.69 -3.86 4.27
CA THR A 474 -3.42 -3.14 4.05
C THR A 474 -2.20 -4.07 4.00
N GLY A 475 -2.34 -5.34 4.39
CA GLY A 475 -1.31 -6.38 4.33
C GLY A 475 -0.84 -6.89 5.68
N VAL A 476 0.37 -7.47 5.69
CA VAL A 476 1.05 -8.00 6.88
C VAL A 476 2.38 -7.28 7.03
N PHE A 477 2.72 -6.84 8.25
CA PHE A 477 3.96 -6.10 8.54
C PHE A 477 4.19 -4.89 7.62
N ASP A 478 3.13 -4.16 7.27
CA ASP A 478 3.19 -2.98 6.40
C ASP A 478 3.68 -3.32 4.96
N MET A 479 3.51 -4.57 4.54
CA MET A 479 3.75 -5.07 3.19
C MET A 479 2.53 -5.81 2.66
N GLN A 480 2.26 -5.66 1.35
CA GLN A 480 1.16 -6.34 0.67
C GLN A 480 1.67 -7.60 -0.03
N PRO A 481 1.36 -8.82 0.47
CA PRO A 481 1.78 -10.08 -0.14
C PRO A 481 1.25 -10.27 -1.57
N VAL A 482 0.10 -9.67 -1.89
CA VAL A 482 -0.49 -9.73 -3.23
C VAL A 482 0.46 -9.23 -4.32
N GLU A 483 1.36 -8.29 -4.00
CA GLU A 483 2.30 -7.75 -4.99
C GLU A 483 3.36 -8.78 -5.40
N ALA A 484 3.87 -9.55 -4.45
CA ALA A 484 4.74 -10.69 -4.76
C ALA A 484 3.98 -11.79 -5.51
N ALA A 485 2.73 -12.06 -5.12
CA ALA A 485 1.88 -13.05 -5.78
C ALA A 485 1.59 -12.70 -7.24
N LYS A 486 1.40 -11.43 -7.60
CA LYS A 486 1.23 -10.98 -9.01
C LYS A 486 2.44 -11.33 -9.87
N LEU A 487 3.66 -11.11 -9.36
CA LEU A 487 4.88 -11.47 -10.08
C LEU A 487 5.00 -12.98 -10.26
N VAL A 488 4.78 -13.74 -9.18
CA VAL A 488 4.84 -15.21 -9.20
C VAL A 488 3.79 -15.78 -10.17
N LEU A 489 2.55 -15.29 -10.12
CA LEU A 489 1.48 -15.66 -11.05
C LEU A 489 1.89 -15.40 -12.50
N THR A 490 2.48 -14.21 -12.76
CA THR A 490 2.95 -13.84 -14.10
C THR A 490 4.02 -14.80 -14.61
N LEU A 491 5.03 -15.10 -13.79
CA LEU A 491 6.13 -15.99 -14.17
C LEU A 491 5.67 -17.45 -14.31
N LEU A 492 4.81 -17.92 -13.42
CA LEU A 492 4.23 -19.26 -13.46
C LEU A 492 3.37 -19.45 -14.71
N THR A 493 2.49 -18.48 -15.01
CA THR A 493 1.67 -18.51 -16.23
C THR A 493 2.52 -18.42 -17.49
N ALA A 494 3.53 -17.54 -17.50
CA ALA A 494 4.47 -17.43 -18.61
C ALA A 494 5.20 -18.76 -18.88
N HIS A 495 5.62 -19.46 -17.81
CA HIS A 495 6.23 -20.79 -17.91
C HIS A 495 5.26 -21.84 -18.50
N CYS A 496 4.04 -21.90 -17.98
CA CYS A 496 3.00 -22.81 -18.46
C CYS A 496 2.69 -22.57 -19.95
N LEU A 497 2.52 -21.31 -20.35
CA LEU A 497 2.24 -20.94 -21.75
C LEU A 497 3.44 -21.23 -22.67
N ALA A 498 4.69 -20.99 -22.21
CA ALA A 498 5.89 -21.27 -22.94
C ALA A 498 6.06 -22.78 -23.23
N LEU A 499 5.78 -23.63 -22.24
CA LEU A 499 5.77 -25.11 -22.40
C LEU A 499 4.68 -25.56 -23.36
N ARG A 500 3.48 -24.97 -23.26
CA ARG A 500 2.35 -25.32 -24.12
C ARG A 500 2.61 -25.08 -25.60
N MET A 501 3.30 -24.00 -25.94
CA MET A 501 3.58 -23.67 -27.35
C MET A 501 4.56 -24.65 -28.02
N GLY A 502 5.29 -25.45 -27.25
CA GLY A 502 6.25 -26.43 -27.78
C GLY A 502 7.38 -25.80 -28.58
N TRP A 503 8.21 -26.62 -29.19
CA TRP A 503 9.32 -26.14 -30.03
C TRP A 503 8.91 -25.79 -31.44
N ARG A 504 8.01 -26.58 -32.08
CA ARG A 504 7.60 -26.36 -33.47
C ARG A 504 6.15 -25.90 -33.56
N ALA A 505 5.91 -24.76 -34.17
CA ALA A 505 4.57 -24.21 -34.43
C ALA A 505 3.67 -25.06 -35.35
N GLY A 506 4.15 -26.19 -35.87
CA GLY A 506 3.46 -27.04 -36.85
C GLY A 506 3.05 -28.43 -36.35
N HIS A 507 3.35 -28.82 -35.11
CA HIS A 507 2.88 -30.11 -34.63
C HIS A 507 1.38 -29.99 -34.31
N ARG A 508 0.54 -30.47 -35.24
CA ARG A 508 -0.89 -30.66 -35.05
C ARG A 508 -1.12 -31.40 -33.75
N ALA A 509 -1.95 -30.85 -32.94
CA ALA A 509 -2.40 -31.41 -31.71
C ALA A 509 -2.97 -32.82 -31.93
N LEU A 510 -2.34 -33.84 -31.32
CA LEU A 510 -2.85 -35.21 -31.29
C LEU A 510 -4.22 -35.28 -30.58
N PRO A 511 -5.16 -36.12 -30.97
CA PRO A 511 -6.46 -36.30 -30.28
C PRO A 511 -6.28 -36.68 -28.82
N GLY A 512 -7.09 -36.14 -27.92
CA GLY A 512 -6.94 -36.30 -26.47
C GLY A 512 -6.37 -35.07 -25.72
N HIS A 513 -6.33 -33.93 -26.35
CA HIS A 513 -5.57 -32.72 -25.94
C HIS A 513 -6.14 -31.92 -24.80
N GLY A 514 -7.44 -32.00 -24.50
CA GLY A 514 -8.06 -31.20 -23.43
C GLY A 514 -7.47 -31.48 -22.04
N ALA A 515 -7.32 -32.76 -21.70
CA ALA A 515 -6.78 -33.16 -20.40
C ALA A 515 -5.28 -32.82 -20.25
N ARG A 516 -4.48 -32.95 -21.33
CA ARG A 516 -3.05 -32.54 -21.29
C ARG A 516 -2.90 -31.04 -21.19
N TRP A 517 -3.74 -30.28 -21.90
CA TRP A 517 -3.74 -28.84 -21.83
C TRP A 517 -4.06 -28.35 -20.40
N LEU A 518 -5.10 -28.91 -19.80
CA LEU A 518 -5.49 -28.56 -18.44
C LEU A 518 -4.36 -28.87 -17.44
N ARG A 519 -3.69 -30.03 -17.56
CA ARG A 519 -2.55 -30.38 -16.69
C ARG A 519 -1.39 -29.41 -16.79
N LEU A 520 -1.09 -28.88 -17.98
CA LEU A 520 0.00 -27.91 -18.15
C LEU A 520 -0.33 -26.53 -17.57
N ILE A 521 -1.60 -26.10 -17.65
CA ILE A 521 -2.03 -24.78 -17.17
C ILE A 521 -2.58 -24.82 -15.74
N ALA A 522 -2.91 -26.01 -15.23
CA ALA A 522 -3.51 -26.20 -13.92
C ALA A 522 -2.75 -25.51 -12.77
N PRO A 523 -1.40 -25.54 -12.70
CA PRO A 523 -0.70 -24.84 -11.62
C PRO A 523 -0.97 -23.34 -11.60
N ALA A 524 -1.02 -22.69 -12.78
CA ALA A 524 -1.30 -21.27 -12.89
C ALA A 524 -2.76 -20.95 -12.55
N LEU A 525 -3.71 -21.77 -13.00
CA LEU A 525 -5.13 -21.60 -12.68
C LEU A 525 -5.41 -21.87 -11.19
N LEU A 526 -4.77 -22.88 -10.60
CA LEU A 526 -4.89 -23.15 -9.17
C LEU A 526 -4.34 -21.99 -8.34
N PHE A 527 -3.16 -21.49 -8.69
CA PHE A 527 -2.58 -20.34 -8.01
C PHE A 527 -3.47 -19.09 -8.13
N LEU A 528 -4.02 -18.83 -9.32
CA LEU A 528 -4.95 -17.72 -9.55
C LEU A 528 -6.22 -17.87 -8.71
N ALA A 529 -6.78 -19.09 -8.63
CA ALA A 529 -7.98 -19.36 -7.82
C ALA A 529 -7.70 -19.17 -6.32
N LEU A 530 -6.58 -19.70 -5.82
CA LEU A 530 -6.19 -19.53 -4.41
C LEU A 530 -5.90 -18.06 -4.07
N LEU A 531 -5.25 -17.31 -4.97
CA LEU A 531 -5.06 -15.88 -4.82
C LEU A 531 -6.39 -15.13 -4.79
N GLY A 532 -7.31 -15.46 -5.69
CA GLY A 532 -8.65 -14.86 -5.70
C GLY A 532 -9.42 -15.16 -4.42
N CYS A 533 -9.39 -16.40 -3.93
CA CYS A 533 -10.01 -16.78 -2.66
C CYS A 533 -9.40 -16.00 -1.47
N ALA A 534 -8.07 -15.84 -1.42
CA ALA A 534 -7.41 -15.09 -0.36
C ALA A 534 -7.83 -13.61 -0.37
N LEU A 535 -7.93 -12.98 -1.54
CA LEU A 535 -8.36 -11.59 -1.68
C LEU A 535 -9.81 -11.39 -1.24
N VAL A 536 -10.70 -12.31 -1.59
CA VAL A 536 -12.10 -12.29 -1.12
C VAL A 536 -12.19 -12.43 0.41
N GLN A 537 -11.32 -13.27 1.02
CA GLN A 537 -11.29 -13.45 2.47
C GLN A 537 -10.83 -12.19 3.23
N VAL A 538 -9.96 -11.40 2.63
CA VAL A 538 -9.45 -10.14 3.21
C VAL A 538 -10.34 -8.94 2.87
N ASP A 539 -11.42 -9.15 2.10
CA ASP A 539 -12.34 -8.10 1.60
C ASP A 539 -11.66 -7.07 0.66
N ASP A 540 -10.54 -7.49 0.02
CA ASP A 540 -9.81 -6.67 -0.94
C ASP A 540 -10.13 -7.09 -2.38
N TYR A 541 -11.20 -6.49 -2.95
CA TYR A 541 -11.68 -6.85 -4.29
C TYR A 541 -10.99 -6.09 -5.42
N SER A 542 -10.32 -4.97 -5.13
CA SER A 542 -9.69 -4.15 -6.16
C SER A 542 -8.61 -4.89 -6.95
N PRO A 543 -7.73 -5.72 -6.33
CA PRO A 543 -6.80 -6.55 -7.08
C PRO A 543 -7.47 -7.60 -7.97
N LEU A 544 -8.70 -8.03 -7.69
CA LEU A 544 -9.42 -8.99 -8.56
C LEU A 544 -9.68 -8.40 -9.94
N ILE A 545 -10.01 -7.11 -10.03
CA ILE A 545 -10.19 -6.41 -11.31
C ILE A 545 -8.88 -6.39 -12.08
N LEU A 546 -7.76 -6.12 -11.40
CA LEU A 546 -6.44 -6.20 -12.01
C LEU A 546 -6.10 -7.61 -12.50
N LEU A 547 -6.46 -8.64 -11.73
CA LEU A 547 -6.27 -10.04 -12.13
C LEU A 547 -7.10 -10.40 -13.36
N LEU A 548 -8.33 -9.88 -13.46
CA LEU A 548 -9.19 -10.08 -14.62
C LEU A 548 -8.60 -9.41 -15.88
N LEU A 549 -8.17 -8.15 -15.78
CA LEU A 549 -7.52 -7.43 -16.87
C LEU A 549 -6.22 -8.13 -17.30
N TRP A 550 -5.41 -8.58 -16.33
CA TRP A 550 -4.21 -9.33 -16.58
C TRP A 550 -4.48 -10.68 -17.26
N ALA A 551 -5.48 -11.43 -16.81
CA ALA A 551 -5.84 -12.72 -17.39
C ALA A 551 -6.32 -12.57 -18.84
N GLY A 552 -7.15 -11.55 -19.11
CA GLY A 552 -7.57 -11.19 -20.47
C GLY A 552 -6.39 -10.83 -21.37
N ALA A 553 -5.46 -10.01 -20.86
CA ALA A 553 -4.25 -9.62 -21.61
C ALA A 553 -3.32 -10.83 -21.88
N MET A 554 -3.15 -11.75 -20.92
CA MET A 554 -2.37 -12.97 -21.09
C MET A 554 -3.02 -13.93 -22.09
N ALA A 555 -4.33 -14.08 -22.04
CA ALA A 555 -5.09 -14.88 -23.02
C ALA A 555 -4.98 -14.28 -24.42
N PHE A 556 -5.09 -12.95 -24.53
CA PHE A 556 -4.90 -12.22 -25.80
C PHE A 556 -3.49 -12.38 -26.36
N ALA A 557 -2.46 -12.18 -25.53
CA ALA A 557 -1.07 -12.37 -25.91
C ALA A 557 -0.80 -13.82 -26.39
N TYR A 558 -1.36 -14.80 -25.69
CA TYR A 558 -1.28 -16.20 -26.10
C TYR A 558 -1.99 -16.45 -27.44
N ALA A 559 -3.20 -15.91 -27.63
CA ALA A 559 -3.95 -16.07 -28.88
C ALA A 559 -3.17 -15.48 -30.09
N LEU A 560 -2.58 -14.30 -29.91
CA LEU A 560 -1.70 -13.69 -30.93
C LEU A 560 -0.46 -14.54 -31.23
N ALA A 561 0.25 -14.99 -30.18
CA ALA A 561 1.46 -15.80 -30.34
C ALA A 561 1.17 -17.16 -30.98
N ALA A 562 0.01 -17.74 -30.70
CA ALA A 562 -0.47 -19.00 -31.26
C ALA A 562 -1.18 -18.81 -32.63
N ARG A 563 -1.24 -17.60 -33.18
CA ARG A 563 -1.93 -17.22 -34.43
C ARG A 563 -3.44 -17.61 -34.44
N ARG A 564 -4.08 -17.55 -33.28
CA ARG A 564 -5.51 -17.82 -33.10
C ARG A 564 -6.31 -16.51 -33.27
N TRP A 565 -6.39 -16.00 -34.48
CA TRP A 565 -6.96 -14.69 -34.78
C TRP A 565 -8.42 -14.51 -34.33
N LEU A 566 -9.25 -15.57 -34.50
CA LEU A 566 -10.64 -15.54 -34.01
C LEU A 566 -10.71 -15.38 -32.49
N ALA A 567 -9.89 -16.11 -31.74
CA ALA A 567 -9.85 -15.97 -30.29
C ALA A 567 -9.34 -14.58 -29.86
N ALA A 568 -8.32 -14.05 -30.55
CA ALA A 568 -7.84 -12.69 -30.29
C ALA A 568 -8.91 -11.64 -30.61
N GLY A 569 -9.64 -11.78 -31.73
CA GLY A 569 -10.76 -10.90 -32.09
C GLY A 569 -11.88 -10.95 -31.04
N LEU A 570 -12.28 -12.14 -30.60
CA LEU A 570 -13.29 -12.30 -29.55
C LEU A 570 -12.89 -11.64 -28.22
N LEU A 571 -11.64 -11.83 -27.78
CA LEU A 571 -11.12 -11.17 -26.58
C LEU A 571 -11.08 -9.64 -26.73
N GLY A 572 -10.76 -9.14 -27.93
CA GLY A 572 -10.85 -7.72 -28.26
C GLY A 572 -12.30 -7.20 -28.16
N CYS A 573 -13.27 -7.94 -28.69
CA CYS A 573 -14.70 -7.60 -28.56
C CYS A 573 -15.15 -7.60 -27.08
N VAL A 574 -14.71 -8.56 -26.27
CA VAL A 574 -15.02 -8.59 -24.83
C VAL A 574 -14.43 -7.37 -24.12
N ALA A 575 -13.19 -6.96 -24.46
CA ALA A 575 -12.58 -5.76 -23.88
C ALA A 575 -13.36 -4.49 -24.28
N LEU A 576 -13.76 -4.37 -25.55
CA LEU A 576 -14.59 -3.25 -26.02
C LEU A 576 -15.98 -3.24 -25.35
N ALA A 577 -16.60 -4.42 -25.20
CA ALA A 577 -17.88 -4.54 -24.47
C ALA A 577 -17.73 -4.14 -23.00
N GLY A 578 -16.61 -4.45 -22.36
CA GLY A 578 -16.28 -3.98 -21.00
C GLY A 578 -16.21 -2.45 -20.91
N ILE A 579 -15.51 -1.81 -21.85
CA ILE A 579 -15.45 -0.34 -21.93
C ILE A 579 -16.84 0.26 -22.15
N ALA A 580 -17.61 -0.30 -23.10
CA ALA A 580 -18.98 0.12 -23.36
C ALA A 580 -19.89 -0.07 -22.13
N GLY A 581 -19.69 -1.18 -21.40
CA GLY A 581 -20.40 -1.44 -20.15
C GLY A 581 -20.13 -0.38 -19.07
N VAL A 582 -18.88 0.03 -18.88
CA VAL A 582 -18.52 1.10 -17.92
C VAL A 582 -19.14 2.44 -18.34
N THR A 583 -19.13 2.78 -19.64
CA THR A 583 -19.76 4.02 -20.13
C THR A 583 -21.29 3.98 -19.98
N ALA A 584 -21.90 2.83 -20.23
CA ALA A 584 -23.35 2.63 -20.04
C ALA A 584 -23.75 2.72 -18.56
N LEU A 585 -22.96 2.13 -17.65
CA LEU A 585 -23.18 2.26 -16.20
C LEU A 585 -23.10 3.71 -15.73
N ARG A 586 -22.18 4.51 -16.29
CA ARG A 586 -22.05 5.91 -15.94
C ARG A 586 -23.23 6.78 -16.40
N SER A 587 -23.85 6.43 -17.52
CA SER A 587 -25.01 7.13 -18.08
C SER A 587 -26.36 6.54 -17.63
N GLY A 588 -26.33 5.44 -16.86
CA GLY A 588 -27.51 4.74 -16.38
C GLY A 588 -28.12 5.33 -15.12
N ASP A 589 -29.36 4.92 -14.81
CA ASP A 589 -30.03 5.28 -13.56
C ASP A 589 -29.41 4.51 -12.38
N PRO A 590 -28.94 5.19 -11.31
CA PRO A 590 -28.40 4.57 -10.09
C PRO A 590 -29.34 3.54 -9.43
N ALA A 591 -30.67 3.68 -9.60
CA ALA A 591 -31.64 2.75 -9.04
C ALA A 591 -31.55 1.32 -9.63
N HIS A 592 -30.98 1.16 -10.81
CA HIS A 592 -30.78 -0.14 -11.47
C HIS A 592 -29.43 -0.81 -11.19
N LEU A 593 -28.58 -0.19 -10.38
CA LEU A 593 -27.30 -0.79 -10.00
C LEU A 593 -27.52 -2.01 -9.10
N PRO A 594 -26.75 -3.09 -9.31
CA PRO A 594 -26.81 -4.22 -8.41
C PRO A 594 -26.41 -3.79 -6.99
N ALA A 595 -27.28 -4.02 -6.01
CA ALA A 595 -27.01 -3.74 -4.60
C ALA A 595 -25.92 -4.64 -4.00
N THR A 596 -25.30 -5.48 -4.82
CA THR A 596 -24.30 -6.47 -4.49
C THR A 596 -22.95 -6.06 -5.07
N PHE A 597 -21.86 -6.51 -4.51
CA PHE A 597 -20.49 -6.32 -5.00
C PHE A 597 -20.13 -4.86 -5.30
N TYR A 598 -19.55 -4.16 -4.32
CA TYR A 598 -19.19 -2.74 -4.42
C TYR A 598 -20.36 -1.78 -4.75
N GLY A 599 -21.62 -2.20 -4.56
CA GLY A 599 -22.77 -1.35 -4.84
C GLY A 599 -22.65 0.06 -4.24
N ASP A 600 -22.17 0.15 -3.01
CA ASP A 600 -21.92 1.41 -2.32
C ASP A 600 -20.90 2.29 -3.07
N ARG A 601 -19.81 1.70 -3.58
CA ARG A 601 -18.77 2.44 -4.31
C ARG A 601 -19.26 2.92 -5.68
N PHE A 602 -20.13 2.15 -6.33
CA PHE A 602 -20.77 2.58 -7.59
C PHE A 602 -21.75 3.72 -7.35
N GLN A 603 -22.57 3.64 -6.30
CA GLN A 603 -23.49 4.72 -5.93
C GLN A 603 -22.74 6.02 -5.60
N VAL A 604 -21.69 5.93 -4.77
CA VAL A 604 -20.83 7.07 -4.44
C VAL A 604 -20.15 7.67 -5.68
N TRP A 605 -19.77 6.84 -6.65
CA TRP A 605 -19.17 7.31 -7.90
C TRP A 605 -20.13 8.04 -8.81
N LEU A 606 -21.40 7.56 -8.91
CA LEU A 606 -22.41 8.19 -9.75
C LEU A 606 -22.98 9.45 -9.12
N GLU A 607 -23.23 9.44 -7.80
CA GLU A 607 -23.87 10.53 -7.07
C GLU A 607 -23.02 10.94 -5.83
N PRO A 608 -21.79 11.45 -6.01
CA PRO A 608 -20.91 11.78 -4.88
C PRO A 608 -21.50 12.89 -3.98
N GLU A 609 -22.40 13.70 -4.50
CA GLU A 609 -23.05 14.78 -3.74
C GLU A 609 -24.06 14.25 -2.70
N ARG A 610 -24.71 13.12 -2.99
CA ARG A 610 -25.64 12.47 -2.04
C ARG A 610 -24.91 11.72 -0.92
N HIS A 611 -23.60 11.53 -1.04
CA HIS A 611 -22.78 10.81 -0.09
C HIS A 611 -21.70 11.74 0.53
N PRO A 612 -22.09 12.63 1.49
CA PRO A 612 -21.22 13.71 1.96
C PRO A 612 -19.89 13.23 2.59
N HIS A 613 -19.86 12.01 3.17
CA HIS A 613 -18.66 11.46 3.79
C HIS A 613 -17.83 10.61 2.83
N THR A 614 -18.44 9.65 2.14
CA THR A 614 -17.72 8.72 1.25
C THR A 614 -17.46 9.33 -0.13
N GLY A 615 -18.32 10.24 -0.61
CA GLY A 615 -18.14 10.99 -1.86
C GLY A 615 -17.18 12.18 -1.75
N GLN A 616 -16.75 12.55 -0.53
CA GLN A 616 -15.84 13.67 -0.31
C GLN A 616 -14.53 13.52 -1.09
N GLN A 617 -13.94 12.32 -1.10
CA GLN A 617 -12.69 12.06 -1.84
C GLN A 617 -12.80 12.37 -3.34
N VAL A 618 -13.92 12.00 -3.96
CA VAL A 618 -14.14 12.23 -5.40
C VAL A 618 -14.31 13.73 -5.67
N ARG A 619 -15.08 14.43 -4.85
CA ARG A 619 -15.32 15.87 -4.98
C ARG A 619 -14.05 16.69 -4.75
N ASP A 620 -13.32 16.38 -3.66
CA ASP A 620 -12.06 17.08 -3.33
C ASP A 620 -11.00 16.79 -4.40
N GLY A 621 -10.96 15.55 -4.93
CA GLY A 621 -10.10 15.18 -6.05
C GLY A 621 -10.41 15.97 -7.32
N ALA A 622 -11.69 16.08 -7.69
CA ALA A 622 -12.13 16.85 -8.84
C ALA A 622 -11.85 18.35 -8.68
N ALA A 623 -12.11 18.91 -7.49
CA ALA A 623 -11.82 20.31 -7.17
C ALA A 623 -10.31 20.61 -7.24
N ALA A 624 -9.48 19.67 -6.74
CA ALA A 624 -8.03 19.78 -6.81
C ALA A 624 -7.52 19.80 -8.26
N ILE A 625 -8.04 18.91 -9.12
CA ILE A 625 -7.69 18.85 -10.54
C ILE A 625 -8.11 20.15 -11.25
N ALA A 626 -9.31 20.63 -10.99
CA ALA A 626 -9.81 21.88 -11.58
C ALA A 626 -8.93 23.09 -11.19
N ALA A 627 -8.50 23.17 -9.92
CA ALA A 627 -7.63 24.22 -9.42
C ALA A 627 -6.21 24.18 -10.04
N GLY A 628 -5.75 23.01 -10.49
CA GLY A 628 -4.43 22.84 -11.09
C GLY A 628 -4.29 23.43 -12.49
N GLY A 629 -5.36 23.41 -13.29
CA GLY A 629 -5.35 23.95 -14.66
C GLY A 629 -4.22 23.34 -15.52
N TRP A 630 -3.69 24.15 -16.44
CA TRP A 630 -2.62 23.70 -17.36
C TRP A 630 -1.23 23.66 -16.73
N LEU A 631 -0.90 24.64 -15.86
CA LEU A 631 0.47 24.88 -15.35
C LEU A 631 0.60 24.64 -13.84
N GLY A 632 -0.39 24.05 -13.21
CA GLY A 632 -0.44 23.88 -11.77
C GLY A 632 -1.04 25.06 -11.03
N ALA A 633 -1.47 24.88 -9.79
CA ALA A 633 -2.11 25.89 -8.97
C ALA A 633 -1.24 27.13 -8.71
N ASP A 634 0.09 27.02 -8.82
CA ASP A 634 1.04 28.13 -8.70
C ASP A 634 1.37 28.80 -10.04
N GLY A 635 0.83 28.30 -11.16
CA GLY A 635 1.09 28.80 -12.51
C GLY A 635 2.48 28.50 -13.09
N TRP A 636 3.34 27.79 -12.35
CA TRP A 636 4.74 27.51 -12.70
C TRP A 636 5.09 26.01 -12.60
N LEU A 637 4.18 25.15 -12.97
CA LEU A 637 4.36 23.68 -12.90
C LEU A 637 4.77 23.19 -11.50
N GLY A 638 4.32 23.85 -10.45
CA GLY A 638 4.67 23.52 -9.07
C GLY A 638 6.05 23.98 -8.63
N LEU A 639 6.82 24.68 -9.48
CA LEU A 639 8.18 25.12 -9.15
C LEU A 639 8.22 26.29 -8.17
N ALA A 640 7.25 27.22 -8.27
CA ALA A 640 7.16 28.37 -7.37
C ALA A 640 6.82 27.94 -5.93
N SER A 641 6.05 26.90 -5.76
CA SER A 641 5.61 26.36 -4.48
C SER A 641 6.38 25.11 -4.03
N LEU A 642 7.44 24.73 -4.75
CA LEU A 642 8.23 23.54 -4.44
C LEU A 642 8.92 23.68 -3.07
N GLY A 643 8.72 22.69 -2.20
CA GLY A 643 9.25 22.68 -0.83
C GLY A 643 8.53 23.63 0.16
N ASN A 644 7.77 24.60 -0.35
CA ASN A 644 6.95 25.50 0.45
C ASN A 644 5.51 25.52 -0.08
N PRO A 645 4.61 24.69 0.45
CA PRO A 645 3.26 24.52 -0.08
C PRO A 645 2.37 25.78 0.01
N GLY A 646 2.77 26.82 0.73
CA GLY A 646 1.90 27.98 1.00
C GLY A 646 0.65 27.52 1.75
N GLY A 647 -0.21 28.31 2.32
CA GLY A 647 -1.32 27.90 3.20
C GLY A 647 -2.40 26.94 2.65
N ALA A 648 -2.28 26.42 1.43
CA ALA A 648 -3.22 25.47 0.83
C ALA A 648 -2.67 24.04 0.83
N VAL A 649 -2.62 23.43 1.99
CA VAL A 649 -2.39 21.98 2.08
C VAL A 649 -3.66 21.27 1.66
N MET A 650 -3.58 20.44 0.64
CA MET A 650 -4.71 19.66 0.15
C MET A 650 -5.04 18.54 1.14
N ALA A 651 -6.15 18.66 1.84
CA ALA A 651 -6.64 17.68 2.82
C ALA A 651 -7.30 16.46 2.14
N LEU A 652 -6.74 16.00 1.03
CA LEU A 652 -7.30 14.85 0.30
C LEU A 652 -7.00 13.55 1.04
N PRO A 653 -7.99 12.73 1.41
CA PRO A 653 -7.75 11.43 2.00
C PRO A 653 -6.95 10.53 1.05
N ALA A 654 -6.01 9.74 1.57
CA ALA A 654 -5.16 8.81 0.81
C ALA A 654 -4.39 9.45 -0.37
N VAL A 655 -4.07 10.74 -0.28
CA VAL A 655 -3.35 11.48 -1.34
C VAL A 655 -1.96 10.91 -1.64
N GLN A 656 -1.33 10.23 -0.70
CA GLN A 656 -0.04 9.57 -0.89
C GLN A 656 -0.15 8.25 -1.68
N ASP A 657 -1.32 7.63 -1.71
CA ASP A 657 -1.57 6.33 -2.35
C ASP A 657 -2.49 6.49 -3.57
N ASP A 658 -3.80 6.50 -3.36
CA ASP A 658 -4.79 6.42 -4.44
C ASP A 658 -4.98 7.75 -5.18
N PHE A 659 -4.89 8.87 -4.47
CA PHE A 659 -5.11 10.21 -5.02
C PHE A 659 -3.81 10.98 -5.31
N ALA A 660 -2.69 10.30 -5.42
CA ALA A 660 -1.43 10.91 -5.87
C ALA A 660 -1.53 11.58 -7.26
N PRO A 661 -2.28 11.04 -8.25
CA PRO A 661 -2.52 11.75 -9.51
C PRO A 661 -3.27 13.07 -9.36
N SER A 662 -4.29 13.14 -8.49
CA SER A 662 -5.02 14.39 -8.23
C SER A 662 -4.11 15.44 -7.62
N PHE A 663 -3.21 15.07 -6.71
CA PHE A 663 -2.18 15.96 -6.19
C PHE A 663 -1.22 16.42 -7.29
N LEU A 664 -0.78 15.52 -8.17
CA LEU A 664 0.11 15.87 -9.27
C LEU A 664 -0.55 16.88 -10.21
N LEU A 665 -1.81 16.65 -10.61
CA LEU A 665 -2.56 17.57 -11.45
C LEU A 665 -2.79 18.91 -10.78
N HIS A 666 -3.14 18.94 -9.50
CA HIS A 666 -3.25 20.16 -8.72
C HIS A 666 -1.94 20.96 -8.70
N ARG A 667 -0.85 20.28 -8.37
CA ARG A 667 0.45 20.92 -8.13
C ARG A 667 1.16 21.31 -9.40
N HIS A 668 1.22 20.38 -10.37
CA HIS A 668 2.05 20.52 -11.56
C HIS A 668 1.23 20.74 -12.85
N GLY A 669 -0.08 20.64 -12.79
CA GLY A 669 -0.99 20.89 -13.89
C GLY A 669 -1.05 19.79 -14.96
N LEU A 670 -1.90 20.04 -15.97
CA LEU A 670 -2.15 19.07 -17.04
C LEU A 670 -0.92 18.83 -17.93
N LEU A 671 -0.08 19.85 -18.15
CA LEU A 671 1.13 19.71 -18.97
C LEU A 671 2.11 18.69 -18.36
N ALA A 672 2.33 18.73 -17.04
CA ALA A 672 3.15 17.74 -16.36
C ALA A 672 2.52 16.33 -16.40
N ALA A 673 1.20 16.24 -16.27
CA ALA A 673 0.48 14.97 -16.40
C ALA A 673 0.60 14.37 -17.81
N LEU A 674 0.54 15.18 -18.88
CA LEU A 674 0.75 14.73 -20.26
C LEU A 674 2.17 14.16 -20.46
N LEU A 675 3.20 14.83 -19.92
CA LEU A 675 4.57 14.30 -19.93
C LEU A 675 4.68 12.98 -19.16
N LEU A 676 4.00 12.88 -18.03
CA LEU A 676 3.95 11.64 -17.26
C LEU A 676 3.26 10.52 -18.05
N TRP A 677 2.13 10.79 -18.72
CA TRP A 677 1.43 9.82 -19.56
C TRP A 677 2.29 9.34 -20.72
N CYS A 678 3.03 10.23 -21.39
CA CYS A 678 3.98 9.84 -22.43
C CYS A 678 5.06 8.89 -21.88
N ALA A 679 5.60 9.16 -20.70
CA ALA A 679 6.59 8.29 -20.06
C ALA A 679 5.97 6.93 -19.65
N GLN A 680 4.76 6.92 -19.09
CA GLN A 680 4.02 5.70 -18.74
C GLN A 680 3.71 4.86 -19.99
N ALA A 681 3.23 5.49 -21.05
CA ALA A 681 2.99 4.83 -22.34
C ALA A 681 4.29 4.24 -22.93
N ALA A 682 5.41 4.97 -22.81
CA ALA A 682 6.71 4.47 -23.25
C ALA A 682 7.18 3.23 -22.47
N VAL A 683 6.88 3.14 -21.17
CA VAL A 683 7.17 1.94 -20.37
C VAL A 683 6.33 0.75 -20.86
N VAL A 684 5.01 0.91 -20.95
CA VAL A 684 4.10 -0.18 -21.35
C VAL A 684 4.40 -0.62 -22.79
N ALA A 685 4.51 0.32 -23.74
CA ALA A 685 4.84 0.02 -25.13
C ALA A 685 6.22 -0.62 -25.28
N GLY A 686 7.20 -0.16 -24.50
CA GLY A 686 8.55 -0.73 -24.52
C GLY A 686 8.61 -2.16 -24.00
N LEU A 687 7.86 -2.49 -22.94
CA LEU A 687 7.71 -3.87 -22.43
C LEU A 687 7.00 -4.75 -23.46
N ALA A 688 5.90 -4.27 -24.06
CA ALA A 688 5.18 -5.00 -25.10
C ALA A 688 6.04 -5.22 -26.36
N HIS A 689 6.81 -4.21 -26.77
CA HIS A 689 7.75 -4.34 -27.89
C HIS A 689 8.86 -5.37 -27.60
N ALA A 690 9.40 -5.38 -26.38
CA ALA A 690 10.39 -6.38 -25.97
C ALA A 690 9.78 -7.79 -25.98
N ALA A 691 8.55 -7.96 -25.48
CA ALA A 691 7.82 -9.22 -25.53
C ALA A 691 7.63 -9.70 -26.98
N ALA A 692 7.24 -8.83 -27.89
CA ALA A 692 7.09 -9.14 -29.32
C ALA A 692 8.42 -9.53 -29.97
N ARG A 693 9.55 -8.91 -29.59
CA ARG A 693 10.89 -9.32 -30.05
C ARG A 693 11.23 -10.73 -29.58
N HIS A 694 11.00 -11.05 -28.30
CA HIS A 694 11.24 -12.39 -27.76
C HIS A 694 10.34 -13.45 -28.43
N CYS A 695 9.11 -13.13 -28.79
CA CYS A 695 8.26 -14.03 -29.58
C CYS A 695 8.87 -14.33 -30.93
N ARG A 696 9.47 -13.32 -31.63
CA ARG A 696 10.18 -13.50 -32.91
C ARG A 696 11.45 -14.34 -32.76
N THR A 697 12.22 -14.08 -31.69
CA THR A 697 13.41 -14.88 -31.34
C THR A 697 13.02 -16.34 -31.08
N ALA A 698 11.91 -16.58 -30.38
CA ALA A 698 11.41 -17.93 -30.13
C ALA A 698 11.01 -18.66 -31.43
N ALA A 699 10.44 -17.94 -32.39
CA ALA A 699 10.07 -18.51 -33.69
C ALA A 699 11.28 -18.88 -34.54
N ALA A 700 12.39 -18.15 -34.40
CA ALA A 700 13.66 -18.40 -35.12
C ALA A 700 14.63 -19.35 -34.38
N ALA A 701 14.24 -19.83 -33.19
CA ALA A 701 15.12 -20.62 -32.32
C ALA A 701 15.41 -22.01 -32.91
N GLY A 702 16.68 -22.41 -32.90
CA GLY A 702 17.16 -23.71 -33.39
C GLY A 702 16.93 -24.89 -32.43
N GLY A 703 16.46 -24.65 -31.21
CA GLY A 703 16.26 -25.67 -30.20
C GLY A 703 15.20 -25.33 -29.16
N PHE A 704 14.66 -26.38 -28.50
CA PHE A 704 13.60 -26.26 -27.52
C PHE A 704 13.94 -25.28 -26.39
N ARG A 705 15.13 -25.37 -25.82
CA ARG A 705 15.54 -24.54 -24.68
C ARG A 705 15.55 -23.05 -25.03
N GLN A 706 16.05 -22.68 -26.19
CA GLN A 706 16.07 -21.28 -26.65
C GLN A 706 14.65 -20.78 -26.92
N ALA A 707 13.83 -21.58 -27.61
CA ALA A 707 12.43 -21.22 -27.86
C ALA A 707 11.62 -21.07 -26.57
N TRP A 708 11.78 -21.99 -25.63
CA TRP A 708 11.10 -21.94 -24.34
C TRP A 708 11.52 -20.72 -23.52
N LEU A 709 12.83 -20.45 -23.40
CA LEU A 709 13.33 -19.30 -22.63
C LEU A 709 12.84 -17.97 -23.23
N ALA A 710 12.93 -17.83 -24.54
CA ALA A 710 12.44 -16.63 -25.22
C ALA A 710 10.93 -16.43 -25.05
N ARG A 711 10.12 -17.50 -25.07
CA ARG A 711 8.67 -17.41 -24.78
C ARG A 711 8.37 -17.11 -23.34
N LEU A 712 9.13 -17.71 -22.40
CA LEU A 712 9.02 -17.39 -20.99
C LEU A 712 9.24 -15.89 -20.76
N GLN A 713 10.30 -15.33 -21.34
CA GLN A 713 10.58 -13.89 -21.27
C GLN A 713 9.47 -13.06 -21.94
N ALA A 714 8.99 -13.48 -23.11
CA ALA A 714 7.91 -12.80 -23.82
C ALA A 714 6.64 -12.71 -22.98
N PHE A 715 6.14 -13.84 -22.45
CA PHE A 715 4.91 -13.87 -21.66
C PHE A 715 5.09 -13.20 -20.29
N ALA A 716 6.28 -13.29 -19.67
CA ALA A 716 6.57 -12.57 -18.43
C ALA A 716 6.51 -11.06 -18.63
N LEU A 717 7.07 -10.53 -19.74
CA LEU A 717 6.99 -9.11 -20.06
C LEU A 717 5.57 -8.67 -20.46
N CYS A 718 4.82 -9.50 -21.19
CA CYS A 718 3.40 -9.24 -21.47
C CYS A 718 2.58 -9.13 -20.20
N GLY A 719 2.70 -10.10 -19.27
CA GLY A 719 1.96 -10.10 -18.04
C GLY A 719 2.37 -8.94 -17.12
N GLY A 720 3.67 -8.62 -17.10
CA GLY A 720 4.19 -7.44 -16.40
C GLY A 720 3.62 -6.14 -16.96
N ALA A 721 3.62 -5.98 -18.28
CA ALA A 721 3.05 -4.82 -18.98
C ALA A 721 1.54 -4.70 -18.70
N ALA A 722 0.81 -5.82 -18.63
CA ALA A 722 -0.63 -5.85 -18.35
C ALA A 722 -0.94 -5.36 -16.93
N PHE A 723 -0.19 -5.80 -15.92
CA PHE A 723 -0.37 -5.29 -14.55
C PHE A 723 -0.02 -3.81 -14.44
N VAL A 724 1.10 -3.36 -15.03
CA VAL A 724 1.47 -1.94 -15.04
C VAL A 724 0.39 -1.11 -15.71
N ALA A 725 -0.08 -1.51 -16.90
CA ALA A 725 -1.15 -0.82 -17.61
C ALA A 725 -2.46 -0.81 -16.82
N GLY A 726 -2.81 -1.94 -16.17
CA GLY A 726 -3.99 -2.06 -15.31
C GLY A 726 -3.94 -1.10 -14.12
N HIS A 727 -2.82 -1.03 -13.41
CA HIS A 727 -2.63 -0.05 -12.32
C HIS A 727 -2.76 1.39 -12.81
N LEU A 728 -2.15 1.72 -13.95
CA LEU A 728 -2.25 3.07 -14.53
C LEU A 728 -3.70 3.39 -14.93
N LEU A 729 -4.39 2.44 -15.58
CA LEU A 729 -5.78 2.60 -16.00
C LEU A 729 -6.72 2.83 -14.80
N LEU A 730 -6.61 1.97 -13.77
CA LEU A 730 -7.48 2.08 -12.60
C LEU A 730 -7.19 3.35 -11.80
N SER A 731 -5.92 3.70 -11.59
CA SER A 731 -5.55 4.88 -10.83
C SER A 731 -5.96 6.18 -11.55
N TRP A 732 -5.67 6.33 -12.85
CA TRP A 732 -6.14 7.49 -13.62
C TRP A 732 -7.66 7.49 -13.74
N GLY A 733 -8.29 6.33 -13.97
CA GLY A 733 -9.74 6.21 -14.06
C GLY A 733 -10.45 6.67 -12.78
N THR A 734 -9.94 6.29 -11.62
CA THR A 734 -10.43 6.74 -10.30
C THR A 734 -10.24 8.25 -10.12
N ASN A 735 -9.04 8.78 -10.38
CA ASN A 735 -8.74 10.19 -10.14
C ASN A 735 -9.48 11.14 -11.10
N LEU A 736 -9.73 10.71 -12.34
CA LEU A 736 -10.53 11.45 -13.32
C LEU A 736 -12.05 11.15 -13.20
N ALA A 737 -12.46 10.43 -12.17
CA ALA A 737 -13.84 10.01 -11.93
C ALA A 737 -14.47 9.23 -13.13
N ILE A 738 -13.65 8.60 -13.97
CA ILE A 738 -14.09 7.70 -15.06
C ILE A 738 -14.48 6.34 -14.48
N LEU A 739 -13.81 5.90 -13.43
CA LEU A 739 -14.05 4.66 -12.71
C LEU A 739 -14.35 4.94 -11.23
N PRO A 740 -15.07 4.05 -10.53
CA PRO A 740 -15.27 4.18 -9.09
C PRO A 740 -13.94 4.11 -8.33
N VAL A 741 -13.92 4.56 -7.07
CA VAL A 741 -12.73 4.54 -6.21
C VAL A 741 -12.33 3.10 -5.93
N MET A 742 -11.18 2.67 -6.45
CA MET A 742 -10.73 1.28 -6.42
C MET A 742 -9.61 1.00 -5.41
N GLY A 743 -9.07 2.02 -4.72
CA GLY A 743 -8.01 1.82 -3.73
C GLY A 743 -6.73 1.20 -4.30
N GLN A 744 -6.35 1.53 -5.53
CA GLN A 744 -5.15 1.00 -6.18
C GLN A 744 -4.08 2.08 -6.38
N PRO A 745 -2.87 1.90 -5.81
CA PRO A 745 -1.80 2.86 -5.97
C PRO A 745 -1.35 2.94 -7.43
N MET A 746 -1.01 4.16 -7.89
CA MET A 746 -0.44 4.35 -9.22
C MET A 746 1.00 3.83 -9.26
N SER A 747 1.29 2.93 -10.21
CA SER A 747 2.65 2.47 -10.46
C SER A 747 3.60 3.65 -10.65
N PHE A 748 4.74 3.63 -9.95
CA PHE A 748 5.83 4.61 -9.94
C PHE A 748 5.57 5.90 -9.17
N LEU A 749 4.34 6.43 -9.11
CA LEU A 749 4.03 7.73 -8.53
C LEU A 749 3.64 7.65 -7.05
N SER A 750 2.72 6.73 -6.74
CA SER A 750 2.20 6.53 -5.38
C SER A 750 3.23 5.89 -4.44
N ALA A 751 2.98 5.97 -3.15
CA ALA A 751 3.83 5.38 -2.10
C ALA A 751 3.72 3.85 -1.99
N GLY A 752 3.35 3.14 -3.06
CA GLY A 752 3.20 1.69 -3.15
C GLY A 752 4.54 0.94 -3.04
N GLY A 753 5.19 0.99 -1.87
CA GLY A 753 6.51 0.40 -1.66
C GLY A 753 6.58 -1.10 -1.92
N SER A 754 5.54 -1.86 -1.56
CA SER A 754 5.45 -3.30 -1.84
C SER A 754 5.37 -3.57 -3.34
N HIS A 755 4.58 -2.79 -4.07
CA HIS A 755 4.48 -2.87 -5.53
C HIS A 755 5.83 -2.57 -6.21
N LEU A 756 6.55 -1.55 -5.74
CA LEU A 756 7.87 -1.20 -6.24
C LEU A 756 8.87 -2.36 -6.03
N LEU A 757 8.97 -2.87 -4.80
CA LEU A 757 9.97 -3.87 -4.41
C LEU A 757 9.69 -5.25 -5.03
N PHE A 758 8.46 -5.75 -4.88
CA PHE A 758 8.13 -7.13 -5.22
C PHE A 758 7.68 -7.32 -6.66
N PHE A 759 7.24 -6.26 -7.33
CA PHE A 759 6.73 -6.37 -8.69
C PHE A 759 7.55 -5.55 -9.70
N LEU A 760 7.62 -4.23 -9.54
CA LEU A 760 8.20 -3.34 -10.57
C LEU A 760 9.70 -3.55 -10.77
N LEU A 761 10.50 -3.53 -9.70
CA LEU A 761 11.96 -3.66 -9.82
C LEU A 761 12.38 -5.03 -10.34
N PRO A 762 11.81 -6.17 -9.91
CA PRO A 762 12.08 -7.46 -10.54
C PRO A 762 11.67 -7.52 -12.01
N LEU A 763 10.51 -6.97 -12.38
CA LEU A 763 10.07 -6.91 -13.80
C LEU A 763 11.05 -6.12 -14.67
N LEU A 764 11.48 -4.95 -14.20
CA LEU A 764 12.49 -4.14 -14.90
C LEU A 764 13.84 -4.85 -14.96
N GLY A 765 14.18 -5.63 -13.92
CA GLY A 765 15.37 -6.48 -13.90
C GLY A 765 15.34 -7.56 -14.98
N ILE A 766 14.22 -8.25 -15.14
CA ILE A 766 13.97 -9.24 -16.20
C ILE A 766 14.10 -8.57 -17.57
N HIS A 767 13.45 -7.41 -17.76
CA HIS A 767 13.52 -6.66 -19.01
C HIS A 767 14.95 -6.20 -19.35
N ALA A 768 15.69 -5.69 -18.36
CA ALA A 768 17.07 -5.24 -18.57
C ALA A 768 18.06 -6.40 -18.77
N GLY A 769 17.80 -7.58 -18.18
CA GLY A 769 18.57 -8.81 -18.40
C GLY A 769 18.35 -9.39 -19.79
N SER A 770 17.10 -9.47 -20.23
CA SER A 770 16.72 -10.04 -21.53
C SER A 770 17.19 -9.23 -22.75
N SER A 771 17.59 -7.98 -22.56
CA SER A 771 18.12 -7.13 -23.63
C SER A 771 19.62 -7.31 -23.88
N GLN A 772 20.28 -8.17 -23.10
CA GLN A 772 21.74 -8.43 -23.21
C GLN A 772 22.04 -9.70 -24.01
N GLU A 773 21.07 -10.59 -24.18
CA GLU A 773 21.12 -11.76 -25.07
C GLU A 773 20.72 -11.38 -26.51
#